data_21a3d7997f78299c2d422a261bb5e6a4
#
_entry.id   21a3d7997f78299c2d422a261bb5e6a4
#
_cell.length_a   1.000
_cell.length_b   1.000
_cell.length_c   1.000
_cell.angle_alpha   90.00
_cell.angle_beta   90.00
_cell.angle_gamma   90.00
#
_symmetry.space_group_name_H-M   'P 1'
#
loop_
_entity.id
_entity.type
_entity.pdbx_description
1 polymer ?
#
loop_
_entity_poly.entity_id
_entity_poly.type
_entity_poly.pdbx_seq_one_letter_code
_entity_poly.pdbx_strand_id
1 'polypeptide(L)'
;MAKHDLHLTRNIGIMAHIDAGKTTTSERILFYTGKTHKIGEVHDGGATMDWMAQEQERGITITSAATTCFWNYNNSQYKINLIDTPGHVDFTAEVERSLRVLDGAVATYCAVGGVQPQSETVWRQADKYNVPRLGYVNKMDRSGANYYDVLQQMKDVLGANPVSLVIPIGQEETFKGVVDLLKMKAIIWHDETQGAEFEIDEIPEDLKDEAQEWRDKLVETAAEFDEALMEKFFDDPNSITEEELIAAIRKGTIAMECVPMLCGSSFKNKGVQTLLDYVCAFLPSPVDTPAIVGENPDTGEEEDRKPSEDEPTSALAFKIATDPYVGRLVFFRVYSGKVEAGSYVYNTRSGKKERVSRLFQMHSNKQNPMESIDAGDIGAGVGFKDIRTGDTLCDENHPIVLENITFPDTVISIAVEPKSQADIAKLDNGLAKLAEEDPTFTVHTDEQSGQTVISGMGELHLDIIIDRLKREFKVECNQGKPQVNYKEAITKTVENHREVYKKQSGGRGKFADIIVNVGPVDPDWDIKENGGLQFINEVKGGNVPKEFIPSVQKGFEDAMKNGVLGGYPMDSLKVVLVDGSFHPVDSDQLSFELAARFAYKAVCQKAGPVLMEPIMKLEVVTPEENMGDVIGDLNKRRGQVEGMEEGRSGGRIIKAMVPLAEMFGYVTALRTITSGRATSSMEYDHHAPLSSSIAKTVLEEIKGRVDLV
;
A
#
# COMPACT_ATOMS: atom_id res chain seq x y z
N MET A 1 25.88 -1.01 23.33
CA MET A 1 25.96 -2.23 22.48
C MET A 1 26.97 -1.95 21.38
N ALA A 2 27.70 -2.98 20.88
CA ALA A 2 28.54 -2.77 19.71
C ALA A 2 27.70 -2.34 18.54
N LYS A 3 28.17 -1.34 17.79
CA LYS A 3 27.51 -0.80 16.60
C LYS A 3 27.36 -1.91 15.56
N HIS A 4 26.15 -2.11 15.03
CA HIS A 4 25.92 -3.13 14.02
C HIS A 4 26.33 -2.58 12.63
N ASP A 5 27.00 -3.43 11.84
CA ASP A 5 27.43 -3.07 10.49
C ASP A 5 26.21 -3.00 9.55
N LEU A 6 26.04 -1.86 8.87
CA LEU A 6 24.93 -1.66 7.92
C LEU A 6 24.98 -2.63 6.73
N HIS A 7 26.16 -3.09 6.30
CA HIS A 7 26.28 -4.12 5.27
C HIS A 7 25.65 -5.45 5.69
N LEU A 8 25.55 -5.71 7.00
CA LEU A 8 24.93 -6.90 7.58
C LEU A 8 23.48 -6.65 8.03
N THR A 9 22.88 -5.53 7.67
CA THR A 9 21.47 -5.21 7.94
C THR A 9 20.60 -5.56 6.74
N ARG A 10 19.39 -6.09 6.99
CA ARG A 10 18.37 -6.38 5.97
C ARG A 10 17.02 -5.83 6.46
N ASN A 11 16.50 -4.85 5.75
CA ASN A 11 15.13 -4.32 5.97
C ASN A 11 14.23 -4.99 4.95
N ILE A 12 13.52 -6.02 5.35
CA ILE A 12 12.74 -6.86 4.44
C ILE A 12 11.28 -6.94 4.81
N GLY A 13 10.43 -7.06 3.79
CA GLY A 13 9.02 -7.39 3.94
C GLY A 13 8.69 -8.75 3.38
N ILE A 14 7.67 -9.40 3.92
CA ILE A 14 7.07 -10.56 3.29
C ILE A 14 5.79 -10.13 2.60
N MET A 15 5.76 -10.26 1.29
CA MET A 15 4.63 -9.93 0.44
C MET A 15 4.03 -11.21 -0.15
N ALA A 16 2.71 -11.31 -0.16
CA ALA A 16 2.01 -12.48 -0.65
C ALA A 16 0.53 -12.18 -0.89
N HIS A 17 -0.12 -12.98 -1.73
CA HIS A 17 -1.57 -13.02 -1.77
C HIS A 17 -2.15 -13.69 -0.50
N ILE A 18 -3.46 -13.54 -0.30
CA ILE A 18 -4.18 -14.20 0.79
C ILE A 18 -3.95 -15.73 0.70
N ASP A 19 -3.76 -16.36 1.84
CA ASP A 19 -3.52 -17.81 1.97
C ASP A 19 -2.23 -18.35 1.32
N ALA A 20 -1.28 -17.54 0.85
CA ALA A 20 0.03 -18.06 0.42
C ALA A 20 0.90 -18.59 1.57
N GLY A 21 0.52 -18.31 2.82
CA GLY A 21 1.24 -18.73 4.02
C GLY A 21 2.25 -17.70 4.50
N LYS A 22 1.99 -16.42 4.26
CA LYS A 22 2.82 -15.29 4.68
C LYS A 22 3.10 -15.29 6.18
N THR A 23 2.05 -15.18 7.02
CA THR A 23 2.19 -15.17 8.48
C THR A 23 2.86 -16.43 9.01
N THR A 24 2.53 -17.61 8.45
CA THR A 24 3.20 -18.86 8.81
C THR A 24 4.70 -18.79 8.53
N THR A 25 5.11 -18.21 7.39
CA THR A 25 6.53 -18.05 7.06
C THR A 25 7.22 -17.06 8.01
N SER A 26 6.58 -15.92 8.34
CA SER A 26 7.06 -14.96 9.33
C SER A 26 7.27 -15.61 10.70
N GLU A 27 6.30 -16.38 11.18
CA GLU A 27 6.39 -17.09 12.46
C GLU A 27 7.54 -18.10 12.48
N ARG A 28 7.80 -18.82 11.39
CA ARG A 28 8.94 -19.76 11.29
C ARG A 28 10.28 -19.02 11.29
N ILE A 29 10.36 -17.87 10.62
CA ILE A 29 11.55 -17.00 10.69
C ILE A 29 11.80 -16.57 12.14
N LEU A 30 10.78 -16.14 12.88
CA LEU A 30 10.94 -15.75 14.29
C LEU A 30 11.34 -16.91 15.18
N PHE A 31 10.81 -18.10 14.92
CA PHE A 31 11.17 -19.30 15.67
C PHE A 31 12.63 -19.67 15.45
N TYR A 32 13.09 -19.80 14.20
CA TYR A 32 14.47 -20.19 13.91
C TYR A 32 15.52 -19.13 14.30
N THR A 33 15.13 -17.87 14.35
CA THR A 33 15.98 -16.79 14.86
C THR A 33 15.97 -16.67 16.40
N GLY A 34 15.29 -17.57 17.09
CA GLY A 34 15.23 -17.63 18.57
C GLY A 34 14.41 -16.52 19.22
N LYS A 35 13.58 -15.82 18.47
CA LYS A 35 12.70 -14.76 19.00
C LYS A 35 11.45 -15.31 19.68
N THR A 36 10.97 -16.46 19.25
CA THR A 36 9.85 -17.18 19.89
C THR A 36 10.32 -18.56 20.33
N HIS A 37 9.79 -19.03 21.46
CA HIS A 37 10.11 -20.36 22.02
C HIS A 37 9.11 -21.44 21.59
N LYS A 38 8.02 -21.03 20.98
CA LYS A 38 6.98 -21.91 20.43
C LYS A 38 6.67 -21.50 19.02
N ILE A 39 6.39 -22.48 18.19
CA ILE A 39 5.89 -22.25 16.85
C ILE A 39 4.46 -21.70 16.98
N GLY A 40 4.24 -20.46 16.51
CA GLY A 40 2.91 -19.86 16.42
C GLY A 40 2.15 -20.48 15.23
N GLU A 41 0.93 -20.94 15.47
CA GLU A 41 0.02 -21.41 14.43
C GLU A 41 -1.10 -20.40 14.21
N VAL A 42 -1.31 -20.00 12.96
CA VAL A 42 -2.32 -19.00 12.58
C VAL A 42 -3.73 -19.51 12.91
N HIS A 43 -3.99 -20.80 12.62
CA HIS A 43 -5.29 -21.41 12.87
C HIS A 43 -5.66 -21.53 14.35
N ASP A 44 -4.66 -21.55 15.23
CA ASP A 44 -4.86 -21.64 16.68
C ASP A 44 -4.82 -20.27 17.36
N GLY A 45 -4.71 -19.16 16.59
CA GLY A 45 -4.61 -17.81 17.11
C GLY A 45 -3.32 -17.54 17.90
N GLY A 46 -2.28 -18.37 17.69
CA GLY A 46 -0.99 -18.30 18.39
C GLY A 46 0.09 -17.50 17.68
N ALA A 47 -0.21 -16.88 16.53
CA ALA A 47 0.76 -16.14 15.74
C ALA A 47 1.20 -14.86 16.45
N THR A 48 2.51 -14.63 16.55
CA THR A 48 3.11 -13.47 17.23
C THR A 48 3.01 -12.21 16.39
N MET A 49 3.07 -12.32 15.06
CA MET A 49 2.96 -11.19 14.13
C MET A 49 1.52 -10.70 13.99
N ASP A 50 0.53 -11.59 14.03
CA ASP A 50 -0.89 -11.25 14.07
C ASP A 50 -1.32 -11.00 15.53
N TRP A 51 -0.98 -9.82 16.06
CA TRP A 51 -1.18 -9.48 17.45
C TRP A 51 -2.58 -8.94 17.78
N MET A 52 -3.34 -8.52 16.78
CA MET A 52 -4.71 -8.06 16.95
C MET A 52 -5.66 -9.26 17.03
N ALA A 53 -6.67 -9.17 17.90
CA ALA A 53 -7.69 -10.21 18.02
C ALA A 53 -8.42 -10.45 16.69
N GLN A 54 -8.65 -9.41 15.90
CA GLN A 54 -9.30 -9.50 14.58
C GLN A 54 -8.44 -10.26 13.57
N GLU A 55 -7.12 -10.08 13.60
CA GLU A 55 -6.19 -10.82 12.75
C GLU A 55 -6.23 -12.31 13.07
N GLN A 56 -6.17 -12.64 14.35
CA GLN A 56 -6.23 -14.03 14.84
C GLN A 56 -7.56 -14.72 14.53
N GLU A 57 -8.69 -14.04 14.75
CA GLU A 57 -10.03 -14.57 14.49
C GLU A 57 -10.32 -14.77 12.99
N ARG A 58 -9.81 -13.87 12.14
CA ARG A 58 -10.06 -13.88 10.70
C ARG A 58 -8.98 -14.61 9.90
N GLY A 59 -7.82 -14.86 10.51
CA GLY A 59 -6.67 -15.50 9.87
C GLY A 59 -6.01 -14.63 8.78
N ILE A 60 -6.14 -13.31 8.85
CA ILE A 60 -5.58 -12.34 7.89
C ILE A 60 -4.78 -11.29 8.62
N THR A 61 -3.66 -10.85 8.05
CA THR A 61 -2.92 -9.69 8.54
C THR A 61 -3.62 -8.42 8.10
N ILE A 62 -3.93 -7.54 9.05
CA ILE A 62 -4.62 -6.27 8.84
C ILE A 62 -3.63 -5.12 8.90
N THR A 63 -2.76 -5.14 9.92
CA THR A 63 -1.74 -4.11 10.12
C THR A 63 -0.35 -4.71 10.00
N SER A 64 0.58 -3.97 9.38
CA SER A 64 1.97 -4.41 9.32
C SER A 64 2.59 -4.47 10.73
N ALA A 65 3.25 -5.57 11.04
CA ALA A 65 4.03 -5.74 12.27
C ALA A 65 5.52 -5.72 11.94
N ALA A 66 6.30 -5.00 12.74
CA ALA A 66 7.74 -4.93 12.58
C ALA A 66 8.44 -5.68 13.71
N THR A 67 9.39 -6.54 13.36
CA THR A 67 10.19 -7.29 14.35
C THR A 67 11.63 -7.37 13.89
N THR A 68 12.55 -7.11 14.81
CA THR A 68 13.99 -7.28 14.57
C THR A 68 14.46 -8.64 15.07
N CYS A 69 15.12 -9.38 14.21
CA CYS A 69 15.74 -10.66 14.54
C CYS A 69 17.18 -10.73 14.00
N PHE A 70 17.91 -11.79 14.36
CA PHE A 70 19.31 -11.97 13.98
C PHE A 70 19.50 -13.37 13.41
N TRP A 71 20.27 -13.48 12.34
CA TRP A 71 20.61 -14.72 11.69
C TRP A 71 22.12 -14.81 11.44
N ASN A 72 22.69 -15.99 11.64
CA ASN A 72 24.11 -16.22 11.38
C ASN A 72 24.26 -16.86 9.99
N TYR A 73 24.95 -16.17 9.10
CA TYR A 73 25.27 -16.65 7.76
C TYR A 73 26.74 -16.36 7.43
N ASN A 74 27.48 -17.33 6.93
CA ASN A 74 28.93 -17.23 6.58
C ASN A 74 29.77 -16.57 7.69
N ASN A 75 29.64 -17.06 8.94
CA ASN A 75 30.34 -16.57 10.12
C ASN A 75 30.07 -15.10 10.50
N SER A 76 29.08 -14.48 9.90
CA SER A 76 28.62 -13.12 10.22
C SER A 76 27.21 -13.13 10.77
N GLN A 77 26.94 -12.27 11.76
CA GLN A 77 25.59 -12.10 12.29
C GLN A 77 24.88 -10.99 11.57
N TYR A 78 23.84 -11.34 10.82
CA TYR A 78 22.96 -10.41 10.14
C TYR A 78 21.83 -9.95 11.05
N LYS A 79 21.53 -8.66 10.98
CA LYS A 79 20.34 -8.05 11.59
C LYS A 79 19.24 -7.97 10.55
N ILE A 80 18.11 -8.56 10.83
CA ILE A 80 16.96 -8.58 9.92
C ILE A 80 15.80 -7.83 10.59
N ASN A 81 15.39 -6.72 10.00
CA ASN A 81 14.15 -6.03 10.34
C ASN A 81 13.07 -6.58 9.42
N LEU A 82 12.21 -7.41 9.97
CA LEU A 82 11.13 -8.07 9.26
C LEU A 82 9.84 -7.29 9.42
N ILE A 83 9.23 -6.90 8.31
CA ILE A 83 7.90 -6.27 8.27
C ILE A 83 6.94 -7.25 7.60
N ASP A 84 5.92 -7.66 8.34
CA ASP A 84 4.82 -8.47 7.80
C ASP A 84 3.74 -7.54 7.25
N THR A 85 3.48 -7.62 5.93
CA THR A 85 2.55 -6.72 5.24
C THR A 85 1.17 -7.36 5.06
N PRO A 86 0.05 -6.61 5.07
CA PRO A 86 -1.25 -7.16 4.74
C PRO A 86 -1.28 -7.78 3.34
N GLY A 87 -2.14 -8.77 3.15
CA GLY A 87 -2.35 -9.43 1.85
C GLY A 87 -3.71 -9.12 1.22
N HIS A 88 -4.57 -8.33 1.87
CA HIS A 88 -5.92 -8.03 1.39
C HIS A 88 -5.98 -6.67 0.70
N VAL A 89 -6.75 -6.58 -0.39
CA VAL A 89 -6.87 -5.36 -1.22
C VAL A 89 -7.40 -4.14 -0.46
N ASP A 90 -8.23 -4.31 0.55
CA ASP A 90 -8.73 -3.20 1.37
C ASP A 90 -7.62 -2.52 2.18
N PHE A 91 -6.45 -3.16 2.31
CA PHE A 91 -5.27 -2.65 3.02
C PHE A 91 -4.10 -2.31 2.10
N THR A 92 -4.36 -2.04 0.84
CA THR A 92 -3.35 -1.70 -0.18
C THR A 92 -2.43 -0.55 0.26
N ALA A 93 -2.97 0.46 0.92
CA ALA A 93 -2.18 1.57 1.43
C ALA A 93 -1.21 1.18 2.56
N GLU A 94 -1.55 0.17 3.37
CA GLU A 94 -0.64 -0.37 4.38
C GLU A 94 0.52 -1.14 3.72
N VAL A 95 0.23 -1.83 2.61
CA VAL A 95 1.26 -2.49 1.79
C VAL A 95 2.19 -1.45 1.18
N GLU A 96 1.66 -0.40 0.55
CA GLU A 96 2.47 0.67 -0.05
C GLU A 96 3.37 1.37 0.98
N ARG A 97 2.83 1.68 2.16
CA ARG A 97 3.62 2.27 3.26
C ARG A 97 4.78 1.37 3.68
N SER A 98 4.52 0.07 3.77
CA SER A 98 5.54 -0.91 4.14
C SER A 98 6.60 -1.03 3.05
N LEU A 99 6.20 -1.16 1.78
CA LEU A 99 7.13 -1.27 0.64
C LEU A 99 8.05 -0.05 0.51
N ARG A 100 7.55 1.15 0.85
CA ARG A 100 8.34 2.40 0.79
C ARG A 100 9.56 2.40 1.71
N VAL A 101 9.51 1.66 2.80
CA VAL A 101 10.58 1.64 3.82
C VAL A 101 11.43 0.37 3.78
N LEU A 102 11.18 -0.52 2.83
CA LEU A 102 11.94 -1.76 2.66
C LEU A 102 13.10 -1.58 1.69
N ASP A 103 14.18 -2.31 1.93
CA ASP A 103 15.30 -2.44 0.99
C ASP A 103 15.11 -3.66 0.08
N GLY A 104 14.38 -4.67 0.54
CA GLY A 104 14.08 -5.86 -0.22
C GLY A 104 12.83 -6.57 0.28
N ALA A 105 12.32 -7.53 -0.47
CA ALA A 105 11.14 -8.29 -0.11
C ALA A 105 11.26 -9.78 -0.43
N VAL A 106 10.54 -10.60 0.33
CA VAL A 106 10.30 -12.00 0.03
C VAL A 106 8.89 -12.12 -0.55
N ALA A 107 8.80 -12.44 -1.84
CA ALA A 107 7.54 -12.69 -2.52
C ALA A 107 7.14 -14.16 -2.35
N THR A 108 6.11 -14.42 -1.55
CA THR A 108 5.65 -15.78 -1.25
C THR A 108 4.50 -16.18 -2.16
N TYR A 109 4.65 -17.30 -2.84
CA TYR A 109 3.65 -17.90 -3.74
C TYR A 109 3.15 -19.22 -3.20
N CYS A 110 1.92 -19.57 -3.51
CA CYS A 110 1.38 -20.91 -3.22
C CYS A 110 1.78 -21.88 -4.34
N ALA A 111 2.39 -23.00 -4.02
CA ALA A 111 2.79 -24.02 -5.00
C ALA A 111 1.62 -24.62 -5.80
N VAL A 112 0.39 -24.54 -5.27
CA VAL A 112 -0.83 -25.01 -5.94
C VAL A 112 -1.51 -23.88 -6.71
N GLY A 113 -1.69 -22.72 -6.08
CA GLY A 113 -2.39 -21.56 -6.67
C GLY A 113 -1.53 -20.73 -7.62
N GLY A 114 -0.23 -20.80 -7.49
CA GLY A 114 0.74 -20.06 -8.30
C GLY A 114 0.64 -18.54 -8.17
N VAL A 115 0.82 -17.83 -9.26
CA VAL A 115 0.64 -16.39 -9.35
C VAL A 115 -0.84 -16.08 -9.44
N GLN A 116 -1.38 -15.43 -8.42
CA GLN A 116 -2.77 -14.99 -8.36
C GLN A 116 -2.87 -13.49 -8.65
N PRO A 117 -4.07 -12.97 -8.97
CA PRO A 117 -4.29 -11.55 -9.26
C PRO A 117 -3.75 -10.59 -8.19
N GLN A 118 -3.97 -10.93 -6.92
CA GLN A 118 -3.40 -10.15 -5.82
C GLN A 118 -1.87 -10.17 -5.81
N SER A 119 -1.25 -11.27 -6.27
CA SER A 119 0.21 -11.34 -6.42
C SER A 119 0.70 -10.32 -7.46
N GLU A 120 -0.05 -10.13 -8.55
CA GLU A 120 0.27 -9.15 -9.59
C GLU A 120 0.18 -7.72 -9.05
N THR A 121 -0.87 -7.38 -8.30
CA THR A 121 -1.03 -6.06 -7.68
C THR A 121 0.13 -5.73 -6.75
N VAL A 122 0.45 -6.64 -5.83
CA VAL A 122 1.57 -6.44 -4.89
C VAL A 122 2.93 -6.41 -5.62
N TRP A 123 3.06 -7.18 -6.69
CA TRP A 123 4.25 -7.18 -7.54
C TRP A 123 4.48 -5.82 -8.21
N ARG A 124 3.44 -5.24 -8.82
CA ARG A 124 3.49 -3.90 -9.44
C ARG A 124 3.78 -2.80 -8.43
N GLN A 125 3.23 -2.91 -7.21
CA GLN A 125 3.57 -1.98 -6.12
C GLN A 125 5.04 -2.06 -5.75
N ALA A 126 5.62 -3.27 -5.67
CA ALA A 126 7.05 -3.43 -5.43
C ALA A 126 7.91 -2.86 -6.57
N ASP A 127 7.45 -2.97 -7.84
CA ASP A 127 8.10 -2.33 -8.99
C ASP A 127 8.07 -0.80 -8.87
N LYS A 128 6.94 -0.23 -8.50
CA LYS A 128 6.78 1.23 -8.27
C LYS A 128 7.82 1.80 -7.30
N TYR A 129 8.16 1.05 -6.25
CA TYR A 129 9.13 1.46 -5.24
C TYR A 129 10.53 0.89 -5.44
N ASN A 130 10.80 0.25 -6.59
CA ASN A 130 12.09 -0.36 -6.93
C ASN A 130 12.61 -1.30 -5.82
N VAL A 131 11.74 -2.16 -5.29
CA VAL A 131 12.08 -3.10 -4.21
C VAL A 131 12.58 -4.41 -4.80
N PRO A 132 13.88 -4.76 -4.66
CA PRO A 132 14.43 -6.06 -5.04
C PRO A 132 13.74 -7.21 -4.31
N ARG A 133 13.56 -8.33 -5.00
CA ARG A 133 12.75 -9.45 -4.50
C ARG A 133 13.47 -10.78 -4.57
N LEU A 134 13.17 -11.62 -3.59
CA LEU A 134 13.46 -13.05 -3.57
C LEU A 134 12.12 -13.79 -3.55
N GLY A 135 11.94 -14.79 -4.39
CA GLY A 135 10.71 -15.56 -4.46
C GLY A 135 10.77 -16.83 -3.62
N TYR A 136 9.68 -17.12 -2.92
CA TYR A 136 9.53 -18.34 -2.11
C TYR A 136 8.24 -19.05 -2.45
N VAL A 137 8.34 -20.22 -3.07
CA VAL A 137 7.19 -21.07 -3.40
C VAL A 137 6.89 -21.98 -2.21
N ASN A 138 5.85 -21.60 -1.48
CA ASN A 138 5.41 -22.25 -0.24
C ASN A 138 4.34 -23.30 -0.50
N LYS A 139 4.06 -24.13 0.50
CA LYS A 139 3.04 -25.19 0.48
C LYS A 139 3.36 -26.33 -0.52
N MET A 140 4.63 -26.67 -0.66
CA MET A 140 5.09 -27.78 -1.50
C MET A 140 4.56 -29.15 -1.05
N ASP A 141 4.04 -29.24 0.17
CA ASP A 141 3.42 -30.43 0.79
C ASP A 141 1.98 -30.66 0.36
N ARG A 142 1.35 -29.71 -0.34
CA ARG A 142 -0.06 -29.83 -0.72
C ARG A 142 -0.25 -30.56 -2.05
N SER A 143 -1.38 -31.28 -2.16
CA SER A 143 -1.76 -31.97 -3.41
C SER A 143 -1.93 -30.92 -4.54
N GLY A 144 -1.34 -31.18 -5.71
CA GLY A 144 -1.27 -30.30 -6.85
C GLY A 144 -0.12 -29.31 -6.81
N ALA A 145 0.78 -29.38 -5.83
CA ALA A 145 1.93 -28.50 -5.75
C ALA A 145 2.90 -28.70 -6.93
N ASN A 146 3.25 -27.62 -7.62
CA ASN A 146 4.19 -27.64 -8.74
C ASN A 146 5.09 -26.40 -8.73
N TYR A 147 6.34 -26.59 -8.37
CA TYR A 147 7.34 -25.53 -8.30
C TYR A 147 7.63 -24.91 -9.66
N TYR A 148 7.88 -25.73 -10.67
CA TYR A 148 8.29 -25.29 -12.02
C TYR A 148 7.20 -24.51 -12.72
N ASP A 149 5.98 -24.89 -12.45
CA ASP A 149 4.79 -24.22 -12.97
C ASP A 149 4.66 -22.80 -12.43
N VAL A 150 4.98 -22.57 -11.16
CA VAL A 150 5.03 -21.22 -10.59
C VAL A 150 6.12 -20.37 -11.24
N LEU A 151 7.31 -20.94 -11.50
CA LEU A 151 8.38 -20.23 -12.22
C LEU A 151 7.94 -19.80 -13.62
N GLN A 152 7.24 -20.67 -14.34
CA GLN A 152 6.72 -20.34 -15.66
C GLN A 152 5.69 -19.21 -15.59
N GLN A 153 4.80 -19.24 -14.59
CA GLN A 153 3.82 -18.17 -14.39
C GLN A 153 4.45 -16.81 -14.11
N MET A 154 5.53 -16.80 -13.32
CA MET A 154 6.23 -15.55 -13.05
C MET A 154 6.77 -14.93 -14.35
N LYS A 155 7.21 -15.74 -15.31
CA LYS A 155 7.60 -15.27 -16.64
C LYS A 155 6.42 -14.75 -17.44
N ASP A 156 5.35 -15.52 -17.51
CA ASP A 156 4.23 -15.28 -18.42
C ASP A 156 3.31 -14.16 -17.91
N VAL A 157 3.08 -14.08 -16.59
CA VAL A 157 2.12 -13.14 -15.98
C VAL A 157 2.81 -11.89 -15.45
N LEU A 158 3.94 -12.06 -14.74
CA LEU A 158 4.63 -10.94 -14.10
C LEU A 158 5.73 -10.33 -14.98
N GLY A 159 6.10 -10.99 -16.11
CA GLY A 159 7.24 -10.58 -16.93
C GLY A 159 8.58 -10.66 -16.17
N ALA A 160 8.63 -11.43 -15.08
CA ALA A 160 9.81 -11.56 -14.25
C ALA A 160 10.83 -12.55 -14.84
N ASN A 161 12.08 -12.43 -14.41
CA ASN A 161 13.16 -13.37 -14.70
C ASN A 161 13.48 -14.23 -13.45
N PRO A 162 12.73 -15.33 -13.19
CA PRO A 162 12.97 -16.19 -12.04
C PRO A 162 14.21 -17.04 -12.25
N VAL A 163 15.13 -17.01 -11.30
CA VAL A 163 16.37 -17.78 -11.27
C VAL A 163 16.29 -18.80 -10.15
N SER A 164 16.15 -20.07 -10.49
CA SER A 164 16.01 -21.12 -9.50
C SER A 164 17.32 -21.37 -8.77
N LEU A 165 17.31 -21.22 -7.44
CA LEU A 165 18.43 -21.53 -6.56
C LEU A 165 18.36 -22.96 -6.03
N VAL A 166 17.17 -23.57 -6.06
CA VAL A 166 16.91 -24.92 -5.56
C VAL A 166 15.97 -25.66 -6.49
N ILE A 167 16.03 -26.99 -6.44
CA ILE A 167 14.98 -27.87 -6.99
C ILE A 167 14.38 -28.72 -5.87
N PRO A 168 13.06 -29.03 -5.90
CA PRO A 168 12.44 -29.79 -4.83
C PRO A 168 12.87 -31.26 -4.84
N ILE A 169 13.00 -31.87 -3.66
CA ILE A 169 13.17 -33.32 -3.48
C ILE A 169 11.81 -33.87 -3.07
N GLY A 170 11.15 -34.53 -4.05
CA GLY A 170 9.75 -34.92 -3.90
C GLY A 170 8.77 -33.80 -4.06
N GLN A 171 7.49 -34.12 -4.08
CA GLN A 171 6.39 -33.15 -4.15
C GLN A 171 5.20 -33.67 -3.36
N GLU A 172 4.27 -32.81 -2.99
CA GLU A 172 3.09 -33.13 -2.20
C GLU A 172 3.50 -33.83 -0.89
N GLU A 173 2.88 -34.97 -0.56
CA GLU A 173 3.18 -35.74 0.63
C GLU A 173 4.61 -36.30 0.67
N THR A 174 5.27 -36.42 -0.48
CA THR A 174 6.66 -36.89 -0.58
C THR A 174 7.70 -35.79 -0.47
N PHE A 175 7.29 -34.51 -0.38
CA PHE A 175 8.21 -33.40 -0.25
C PHE A 175 9.00 -33.49 1.04
N LYS A 176 10.31 -33.67 0.95
CA LYS A 176 11.21 -33.84 2.11
C LYS A 176 12.35 -32.83 2.19
N GLY A 177 12.63 -32.14 1.09
CA GLY A 177 13.76 -31.23 1.05
C GLY A 177 13.97 -30.58 -0.29
N VAL A 178 15.16 -30.02 -0.48
CA VAL A 178 15.57 -29.36 -1.72
C VAL A 178 16.99 -29.74 -2.09
N VAL A 179 17.32 -29.68 -3.36
CA VAL A 179 18.71 -29.65 -3.83
C VAL A 179 19.12 -28.21 -3.97
N ASP A 180 20.14 -27.80 -3.26
CA ASP A 180 20.77 -26.49 -3.38
C ASP A 180 21.69 -26.46 -4.59
N LEU A 181 21.33 -25.68 -5.61
CA LEU A 181 22.04 -25.62 -6.87
C LEU A 181 23.36 -24.80 -6.79
N LEU A 182 23.52 -23.95 -5.78
CA LEU A 182 24.76 -23.23 -5.56
C LEU A 182 25.84 -24.13 -4.95
N LYS A 183 25.45 -25.00 -4.02
CA LYS A 183 26.32 -25.93 -3.30
C LYS A 183 26.37 -27.32 -3.94
N MET A 184 25.43 -27.64 -4.81
CA MET A 184 25.21 -28.99 -5.38
C MET A 184 25.11 -30.06 -4.30
N LYS A 185 24.27 -29.81 -3.31
CA LYS A 185 24.00 -30.71 -2.18
C LYS A 185 22.49 -30.79 -1.93
N ALA A 186 22.07 -31.93 -1.41
CA ALA A 186 20.69 -32.10 -0.92
C ALA A 186 20.58 -31.58 0.52
N ILE A 187 19.49 -30.89 0.82
CA ILE A 187 19.11 -30.46 2.17
C ILE A 187 17.79 -31.12 2.50
N ILE A 188 17.77 -31.97 3.51
CA ILE A 188 16.63 -32.79 3.91
C ILE A 188 16.24 -32.45 5.35
N TRP A 189 14.98 -32.08 5.56
CA TRP A 189 14.43 -31.77 6.89
C TRP A 189 13.71 -32.97 7.49
N HIS A 190 13.88 -33.17 8.80
CA HIS A 190 13.25 -34.23 9.56
C HIS A 190 12.02 -33.71 10.31
N ASP A 191 10.89 -34.40 10.15
CA ASP A 191 9.62 -34.01 10.78
C ASP A 191 9.66 -34.15 12.32
N GLU A 192 10.47 -35.07 12.86
CA GLU A 192 10.59 -35.37 14.29
C GLU A 192 11.15 -34.23 15.11
N THR A 193 11.96 -33.35 14.51
CA THR A 193 12.60 -32.20 15.17
C THR A 193 11.92 -30.87 14.90
N GLN A 194 10.71 -30.87 14.36
CA GLN A 194 10.01 -29.67 13.89
C GLN A 194 10.86 -28.83 12.91
N GLY A 195 11.67 -29.50 12.09
CA GLY A 195 12.56 -28.87 11.11
C GLY A 195 13.75 -28.11 11.72
N ALA A 196 14.00 -28.21 13.04
CA ALA A 196 15.18 -27.60 13.65
C ALA A 196 16.48 -28.25 13.19
N GLU A 197 16.44 -29.55 12.90
CA GLU A 197 17.57 -30.30 12.37
C GLU A 197 17.31 -30.65 10.91
N PHE A 198 18.33 -30.47 10.10
CA PHE A 198 18.35 -30.86 8.69
C PHE A 198 19.70 -31.50 8.37
N GLU A 199 19.70 -32.39 7.41
CA GLU A 199 20.91 -33.05 6.92
C GLU A 199 21.31 -32.47 5.58
N ILE A 200 22.64 -32.27 5.40
CA ILE A 200 23.23 -31.94 4.11
C ILE A 200 23.84 -33.23 3.58
N ASP A 201 23.33 -33.72 2.46
CA ASP A 201 23.70 -35.01 1.88
C ASP A 201 24.06 -34.86 0.39
N GLU A 202 24.49 -35.91 -0.22
CA GLU A 202 24.68 -36.00 -1.66
C GLU A 202 23.32 -35.94 -2.39
N ILE A 203 23.33 -35.39 -3.59
CA ILE A 203 22.13 -35.34 -4.44
C ILE A 203 21.63 -36.74 -4.72
N PRO A 204 20.33 -37.05 -4.53
CA PRO A 204 19.74 -38.32 -4.92
C PRO A 204 20.04 -38.67 -6.38
N GLU A 205 20.33 -39.94 -6.65
CA GLU A 205 20.80 -40.41 -7.96
C GLU A 205 19.80 -40.04 -9.09
N ASP A 206 18.52 -40.14 -8.81
CA ASP A 206 17.41 -39.81 -9.72
C ASP A 206 17.25 -38.33 -10.01
N LEU A 207 17.88 -37.45 -9.22
CA LEU A 207 17.84 -36.00 -9.39
C LEU A 207 19.16 -35.37 -9.90
N LYS A 208 20.22 -36.18 -10.07
CA LYS A 208 21.54 -35.63 -10.46
C LYS A 208 21.52 -34.96 -11.83
N ASP A 209 20.88 -35.57 -12.80
CA ASP A 209 20.82 -35.06 -14.16
C ASP A 209 19.98 -33.75 -14.19
N GLU A 210 18.85 -33.72 -13.51
CA GLU A 210 17.99 -32.59 -13.38
C GLU A 210 18.70 -31.43 -12.62
N ALA A 211 19.37 -31.75 -11.51
CA ALA A 211 20.14 -30.77 -10.76
C ALA A 211 21.27 -30.14 -11.60
N GLN A 212 21.95 -30.94 -12.42
CA GLN A 212 22.99 -30.43 -13.34
C GLN A 212 22.38 -29.51 -14.40
N GLU A 213 21.27 -29.89 -15.02
CA GLU A 213 20.57 -29.05 -16.00
C GLU A 213 20.17 -27.69 -15.40
N TRP A 214 19.59 -27.68 -14.19
CA TRP A 214 19.22 -26.44 -13.52
C TRP A 214 20.42 -25.63 -13.04
N ARG A 215 21.50 -26.31 -12.64
CA ARG A 215 22.78 -25.65 -12.32
C ARG A 215 23.34 -24.95 -13.54
N ASP A 216 23.34 -25.57 -14.71
CA ASP A 216 23.86 -24.99 -15.94
C ASP A 216 23.05 -23.74 -16.33
N LYS A 217 21.73 -23.79 -16.24
CA LYS A 217 20.85 -22.62 -16.43
C LYS A 217 21.14 -21.49 -15.44
N LEU A 218 21.39 -21.85 -14.17
CA LEU A 218 21.75 -20.90 -13.13
C LEU A 218 23.07 -20.18 -13.45
N VAL A 219 24.08 -20.91 -13.87
CA VAL A 219 25.42 -20.39 -14.21
C VAL A 219 25.31 -19.49 -15.46
N GLU A 220 24.59 -19.94 -16.49
CA GLU A 220 24.35 -19.17 -17.70
C GLU A 220 23.69 -17.81 -17.37
N THR A 221 22.60 -17.83 -16.60
CA THR A 221 21.90 -16.60 -16.20
C THR A 221 22.77 -15.71 -15.31
N ALA A 222 23.53 -16.28 -14.37
CA ALA A 222 24.42 -15.50 -13.53
C ALA A 222 25.51 -14.79 -14.33
N ALA A 223 26.02 -15.44 -15.39
CA ALA A 223 27.04 -14.86 -16.27
C ALA A 223 26.53 -13.61 -17.02
N GLU A 224 25.22 -13.48 -17.25
CA GLU A 224 24.65 -12.29 -17.90
C GLU A 224 24.80 -11.01 -17.05
N PHE A 225 24.95 -11.14 -15.74
CA PHE A 225 25.01 -10.01 -14.81
C PHE A 225 26.44 -9.54 -14.49
N ASP A 226 27.48 -10.27 -14.95
CA ASP A 226 28.85 -9.94 -14.66
C ASP A 226 29.79 -10.30 -15.82
N GLU A 227 30.46 -9.29 -16.41
CA GLU A 227 31.34 -9.47 -17.58
C GLU A 227 32.51 -10.44 -17.32
N ALA A 228 33.11 -10.40 -16.12
CA ALA A 228 34.20 -11.30 -15.79
C ALA A 228 33.72 -12.74 -15.64
N LEU A 229 32.51 -12.93 -15.12
CA LEU A 229 31.88 -14.23 -15.02
C LEU A 229 31.46 -14.77 -16.41
N MET A 230 31.03 -13.90 -17.31
CA MET A 230 30.73 -14.23 -18.70
C MET A 230 31.96 -14.74 -19.44
N GLU A 231 33.12 -14.09 -19.27
CA GLU A 231 34.38 -14.58 -19.85
C GLU A 231 34.73 -15.96 -19.33
N LYS A 232 34.66 -16.19 -18.01
CA LYS A 232 34.89 -17.51 -17.41
C LYS A 232 33.90 -18.57 -17.88
N PHE A 233 32.63 -18.20 -18.08
CA PHE A 233 31.60 -19.12 -18.57
C PHE A 233 31.91 -19.65 -19.96
N PHE A 234 32.45 -18.81 -20.85
CA PHE A 234 32.88 -19.25 -22.20
C PHE A 234 34.17 -20.05 -22.17
N ASP A 235 35.09 -19.77 -21.24
CA ASP A 235 36.36 -20.50 -21.15
C ASP A 235 36.20 -21.85 -20.46
N ASP A 236 35.69 -21.89 -19.24
CA ASP A 236 35.42 -23.10 -18.47
C ASP A 236 34.30 -22.84 -17.41
N PRO A 237 33.06 -23.20 -17.69
CA PRO A 237 31.94 -23.05 -16.74
C PRO A 237 32.16 -23.70 -15.39
N ASN A 238 32.98 -24.79 -15.33
CA ASN A 238 33.24 -25.50 -14.09
C ASN A 238 34.26 -24.80 -13.18
N SER A 239 34.96 -23.77 -13.67
CA SER A 239 35.87 -22.95 -12.86
C SER A 239 35.16 -21.89 -12.02
N ILE A 240 33.86 -21.68 -12.23
CA ILE A 240 33.05 -20.68 -11.53
C ILE A 240 32.75 -21.15 -10.11
N THR A 241 33.14 -20.35 -9.13
CA THR A 241 32.95 -20.66 -7.71
C THR A 241 31.54 -20.28 -7.19
N GLU A 242 31.17 -20.83 -6.03
CA GLU A 242 29.91 -20.49 -5.36
C GLU A 242 29.84 -18.99 -5.04
N GLU A 243 30.94 -18.40 -4.56
CA GLU A 243 31.01 -16.98 -4.19
C GLU A 243 30.82 -16.06 -5.40
N GLU A 244 31.39 -16.43 -6.55
CA GLU A 244 31.23 -15.67 -7.82
C GLU A 244 29.77 -15.72 -8.30
N LEU A 245 29.11 -16.87 -8.20
CA LEU A 245 27.69 -17.00 -8.54
C LEU A 245 26.80 -16.18 -7.60
N ILE A 246 27.06 -16.24 -6.30
CA ILE A 246 26.32 -15.46 -5.31
C ILE A 246 26.48 -13.96 -5.60
N ALA A 247 27.69 -13.50 -5.89
CA ALA A 247 27.96 -12.10 -6.19
C ALA A 247 27.24 -11.63 -7.46
N ALA A 248 27.27 -12.44 -8.54
CA ALA A 248 26.61 -12.10 -9.81
C ALA A 248 25.08 -12.08 -9.68
N ILE A 249 24.48 -13.10 -9.07
CA ILE A 249 23.03 -13.18 -8.84
C ILE A 249 22.58 -12.04 -7.91
N ARG A 250 23.36 -11.72 -6.87
CA ARG A 250 23.07 -10.57 -6.00
C ARG A 250 23.03 -9.26 -6.78
N LYS A 251 24.01 -9.05 -7.69
CA LYS A 251 24.06 -7.88 -8.56
C LYS A 251 22.81 -7.78 -9.42
N GLY A 252 22.41 -8.87 -10.10
CA GLY A 252 21.19 -8.94 -10.89
C GLY A 252 19.91 -8.75 -10.04
N THR A 253 19.89 -9.25 -8.80
CA THR A 253 18.75 -9.10 -7.88
C THR A 253 18.59 -7.64 -7.45
N ILE A 254 19.66 -6.97 -7.06
CA ILE A 254 19.65 -5.55 -6.65
C ILE A 254 19.27 -4.65 -7.82
N ALA A 255 19.74 -4.97 -9.03
CA ALA A 255 19.37 -4.28 -10.27
C ALA A 255 17.94 -4.60 -10.75
N MET A 256 17.21 -5.51 -10.07
CA MET A 256 15.88 -5.99 -10.45
C MET A 256 15.82 -6.69 -11.82
N GLU A 257 16.95 -7.21 -12.29
CA GLU A 257 17.06 -7.95 -13.54
C GLU A 257 16.71 -9.44 -13.40
N CYS A 258 16.76 -9.96 -12.16
CA CYS A 258 16.37 -11.32 -11.83
C CYS A 258 15.73 -11.44 -10.45
N VAL A 259 15.05 -12.56 -10.24
CA VAL A 259 14.41 -12.92 -8.97
C VAL A 259 14.89 -14.30 -8.54
N PRO A 260 15.77 -14.40 -7.53
CA PRO A 260 16.18 -15.70 -6.99
C PRO A 260 14.99 -16.44 -6.41
N MET A 261 14.83 -17.72 -6.73
CA MET A 261 13.67 -18.53 -6.37
C MET A 261 14.03 -19.71 -5.48
N LEU A 262 13.23 -19.87 -4.44
CA LEU A 262 13.30 -20.95 -3.47
C LEU A 262 11.96 -21.65 -3.35
N CYS A 263 11.95 -22.84 -2.79
CA CYS A 263 10.71 -23.52 -2.44
C CYS A 263 10.78 -24.19 -1.05
N GLY A 264 9.62 -24.47 -0.49
CA GLY A 264 9.52 -25.11 0.80
C GLY A 264 8.08 -25.33 1.27
N SER A 265 7.94 -25.72 2.52
CA SER A 265 6.68 -25.78 3.24
C SER A 265 6.87 -25.20 4.63
N SER A 266 6.45 -23.94 4.83
CA SER A 266 6.55 -23.28 6.13
C SER A 266 5.71 -24.01 7.20
N PHE A 267 4.56 -24.55 6.83
CA PHE A 267 3.72 -25.34 7.74
C PHE A 267 4.41 -26.63 8.21
N LYS A 268 5.10 -27.32 7.31
CA LYS A 268 5.88 -28.52 7.61
C LYS A 268 7.32 -28.22 8.08
N ASN A 269 7.66 -26.96 8.29
CA ASN A 269 8.96 -26.52 8.78
C ASN A 269 10.14 -26.89 7.85
N LYS A 270 9.93 -26.87 6.54
CA LYS A 270 10.92 -27.26 5.53
C LYS A 270 11.27 -26.08 4.63
N GLY A 271 12.55 -25.74 4.49
CA GLY A 271 13.07 -24.73 3.57
C GLY A 271 13.22 -23.30 4.12
N VAL A 272 12.80 -23.03 5.36
CA VAL A 272 12.85 -21.66 5.93
C VAL A 272 14.26 -21.22 6.30
N GLN A 273 15.12 -22.14 6.78
CA GLN A 273 16.51 -21.81 7.07
C GLN A 273 17.28 -21.45 5.79
N THR A 274 17.06 -22.19 4.71
CA THR A 274 17.63 -21.87 3.39
C THR A 274 17.11 -20.52 2.88
N LEU A 275 15.84 -20.20 3.12
CA LEU A 275 15.29 -18.89 2.83
C LEU A 275 16.05 -17.78 3.59
N LEU A 276 16.31 -17.96 4.90
CA LEU A 276 17.04 -16.99 5.72
C LEU A 276 18.49 -16.81 5.23
N ASP A 277 19.18 -17.89 4.88
CA ASP A 277 20.52 -17.83 4.31
C ASP A 277 20.54 -16.96 3.04
N TYR A 278 19.61 -17.18 2.15
CA TYR A 278 19.58 -16.48 0.87
C TYR A 278 18.95 -15.08 0.93
N VAL A 279 18.13 -14.78 1.93
CA VAL A 279 17.80 -13.39 2.30
C VAL A 279 19.07 -12.61 2.63
N CYS A 280 19.95 -13.19 3.44
CA CYS A 280 21.23 -12.57 3.78
C CYS A 280 22.16 -12.44 2.56
N ALA A 281 22.19 -13.45 1.69
CA ALA A 281 23.07 -13.49 0.53
C ALA A 281 22.64 -12.53 -0.60
N PHE A 282 21.36 -12.46 -0.94
CA PHE A 282 20.89 -11.83 -2.17
C PHE A 282 20.17 -10.51 -2.00
N LEU A 283 19.44 -10.31 -0.89
CA LEU A 283 18.72 -9.05 -0.70
C LEU A 283 19.67 -7.92 -0.29
N PRO A 284 19.38 -6.67 -0.70
CA PRO A 284 20.27 -5.55 -0.41
C PRO A 284 20.29 -5.17 1.06
N SER A 285 21.39 -4.58 1.47
CA SER A 285 21.52 -3.81 2.70
C SER A 285 21.16 -2.33 2.44
N PRO A 286 20.96 -1.50 3.49
CA PRO A 286 20.70 -0.07 3.32
C PRO A 286 21.77 0.69 2.52
N VAL A 287 23.01 0.20 2.49
CA VAL A 287 24.11 0.82 1.72
C VAL A 287 24.18 0.36 0.26
N ASP A 288 23.48 -0.70 -0.10
CA ASP A 288 23.39 -1.18 -1.48
C ASP A 288 22.28 -0.48 -2.27
N THR A 289 21.34 0.15 -1.57
CA THR A 289 20.25 0.90 -2.17
C THR A 289 20.69 2.33 -2.53
N PRO A 290 20.12 2.95 -3.57
CA PRO A 290 20.39 4.36 -3.87
C PRO A 290 20.14 5.26 -2.66
N ALA A 291 20.88 6.36 -2.57
CA ALA A 291 20.60 7.40 -1.58
C ALA A 291 19.16 7.88 -1.73
N ILE A 292 18.49 8.14 -0.61
CA ILE A 292 17.12 8.63 -0.67
C ILE A 292 17.13 10.07 -1.17
N VAL A 293 16.25 10.35 -2.12
CA VAL A 293 16.03 11.70 -2.67
C VAL A 293 14.83 12.33 -1.97
N GLY A 294 14.93 13.60 -1.64
CA GLY A 294 13.86 14.42 -1.12
C GLY A 294 13.97 15.84 -1.64
N GLU A 295 12.95 16.65 -1.39
CA GLU A 295 12.90 18.05 -1.78
C GLU A 295 13.17 18.95 -0.57
N ASN A 296 14.02 19.93 -0.73
CA ASN A 296 14.22 20.97 0.28
C ASN A 296 13.00 21.90 0.28
N PRO A 297 12.23 21.99 1.38
CA PRO A 297 11.00 22.78 1.42
C PRO A 297 11.21 24.30 1.30
N ASP A 298 12.43 24.77 1.55
CA ASP A 298 12.75 26.22 1.50
C ASP A 298 13.19 26.65 0.09
N THR A 299 13.91 25.76 -0.63
CA THR A 299 14.48 26.06 -1.96
C THR A 299 13.73 25.41 -3.12
N GLY A 300 13.00 24.32 -2.88
CA GLY A 300 12.37 23.48 -3.90
C GLY A 300 13.37 22.66 -4.72
N GLU A 301 14.61 22.52 -4.25
CA GLU A 301 15.65 21.73 -4.92
C GLU A 301 15.65 20.31 -4.38
N GLU A 302 15.92 19.34 -5.27
CA GLU A 302 16.12 17.96 -4.88
C GLU A 302 17.48 17.79 -4.17
N GLU A 303 17.47 17.08 -3.06
CA GLU A 303 18.64 16.73 -2.27
C GLU A 303 18.65 15.21 -2.00
N ASP A 304 19.84 14.61 -2.07
CA ASP A 304 20.02 13.22 -1.66
C ASP A 304 20.58 13.10 -0.24
N ARG A 305 20.25 12.01 0.44
CA ARG A 305 20.77 11.63 1.76
C ARG A 305 21.33 10.22 1.72
N LYS A 306 22.62 10.08 2.03
CA LYS A 306 23.28 8.79 2.10
C LYS A 306 23.02 8.10 3.46
N PRO A 307 23.01 6.77 3.51
CA PRO A 307 22.81 6.03 4.77
C PRO A 307 24.07 6.09 5.62
N SER A 308 24.39 7.26 6.17
CA SER A 308 25.54 7.52 7.03
C SER A 308 25.09 8.32 8.25
N GLU A 309 25.68 8.04 9.40
CA GLU A 309 25.42 8.79 10.65
C GLU A 309 26.02 10.19 10.64
N ASP A 310 26.99 10.44 9.77
CA ASP A 310 27.65 11.75 9.61
C ASP A 310 26.82 12.74 8.77
N GLU A 311 25.80 12.24 8.10
CA GLU A 311 24.85 13.04 7.32
C GLU A 311 23.81 13.72 8.23
N PRO A 312 23.18 14.82 7.79
CA PRO A 312 22.05 15.40 8.50
C PRO A 312 20.91 14.38 8.68
N THR A 313 20.28 14.39 9.84
CA THR A 313 19.21 13.42 10.15
C THR A 313 18.05 13.58 9.19
N SER A 314 17.61 12.45 8.61
CA SER A 314 16.34 12.33 7.89
C SER A 314 15.69 10.98 8.19
N ALA A 315 14.41 11.00 8.52
CA ALA A 315 13.62 9.82 8.83
C ALA A 315 12.20 9.99 8.32
N LEU A 316 11.57 8.89 7.93
CA LEU A 316 10.18 8.84 7.46
C LEU A 316 9.32 8.10 8.47
N ALA A 317 8.29 8.76 8.99
CA ALA A 317 7.26 8.15 9.80
C ALA A 317 6.27 7.41 8.90
N PHE A 318 6.35 6.07 8.86
CA PHE A 318 5.55 5.26 7.94
C PHE A 318 4.32 4.61 8.59
N LYS A 319 4.28 4.57 9.94
CA LYS A 319 3.16 3.98 10.68
C LYS A 319 3.00 4.63 12.04
N ILE A 320 1.75 4.85 12.43
CA ILE A 320 1.37 5.25 13.78
C ILE A 320 0.45 4.17 14.36
N ALA A 321 0.66 3.82 15.61
CA ALA A 321 -0.18 2.90 16.35
C ALA A 321 -0.50 3.47 17.74
N THR A 322 -1.67 3.16 18.26
CA THR A 322 -2.04 3.51 19.64
C THR A 322 -1.72 2.35 20.55
N ASP A 323 -0.80 2.56 21.48
CA ASP A 323 -0.44 1.59 22.52
C ASP A 323 -1.13 1.96 23.83
N PRO A 324 -1.77 1.00 24.53
CA PRO A 324 -2.49 1.27 25.77
C PRO A 324 -1.61 1.81 26.92
N TYR A 325 -0.31 1.52 26.89
CA TYR A 325 0.62 1.85 27.98
C TYR A 325 1.47 3.09 27.72
N VAL A 326 1.89 3.27 26.45
CA VAL A 326 2.79 4.37 26.08
C VAL A 326 2.12 5.45 25.23
N GLY A 327 0.89 5.24 24.84
CA GLY A 327 0.12 6.17 24.01
C GLY A 327 0.46 6.04 22.53
N ARG A 328 0.70 7.16 21.86
CA ARG A 328 1.03 7.20 20.42
C ARG A 328 2.44 6.65 20.19
N LEU A 329 2.55 5.54 19.47
CA LEU A 329 3.77 4.89 19.04
C LEU A 329 3.98 5.15 17.55
N VAL A 330 5.08 5.78 17.20
CA VAL A 330 5.41 6.17 15.82
C VAL A 330 6.54 5.28 15.32
N PHE A 331 6.28 4.52 14.26
CA PHE A 331 7.29 3.74 13.56
C PHE A 331 7.92 4.59 12.48
N PHE A 332 9.23 4.61 12.42
CA PHE A 332 9.97 5.35 11.41
C PHE A 332 11.24 4.62 10.97
N ARG A 333 11.64 4.90 9.74
CA ARG A 333 12.93 4.50 9.20
C ARG A 333 13.85 5.72 9.16
N VAL A 334 15.05 5.57 9.70
CA VAL A 334 16.12 6.57 9.59
C VAL A 334 16.90 6.31 8.31
N TYR A 335 16.93 7.28 7.41
CA TYR A 335 17.68 7.17 6.15
C TYR A 335 19.07 7.76 6.25
N SER A 336 19.25 8.82 7.03
CA SER A 336 20.55 9.46 7.28
C SER A 336 20.63 10.02 8.70
N GLY A 337 21.83 10.21 9.20
CA GLY A 337 22.04 10.69 10.55
C GLY A 337 21.60 9.68 11.61
N LYS A 338 21.12 10.16 12.73
CA LYS A 338 20.58 9.35 13.82
C LYS A 338 19.48 10.10 14.57
N VAL A 339 18.57 9.33 15.17
CA VAL A 339 17.54 9.84 16.09
C VAL A 339 17.90 9.35 17.49
N GLU A 340 18.04 10.25 18.45
CA GLU A 340 18.43 9.94 19.84
C GLU A 340 17.25 10.12 20.80
N ALA A 341 17.15 9.25 21.80
CA ALA A 341 16.17 9.38 22.88
C ALA A 341 16.41 10.67 23.67
N GLY A 342 15.34 11.43 23.96
CA GLY A 342 15.41 12.71 24.64
C GLY A 342 15.71 13.91 23.73
N SER A 343 16.03 13.70 22.45
CA SER A 343 16.33 14.75 21.48
C SER A 343 15.07 15.35 20.84
N TYR A 344 15.29 16.31 19.96
CA TYR A 344 14.27 16.94 19.14
C TYR A 344 14.57 16.68 17.67
N VAL A 345 13.52 16.44 16.90
CA VAL A 345 13.55 16.37 15.44
C VAL A 345 12.58 17.41 14.86
N TYR A 346 12.85 17.90 13.66
CA TYR A 346 11.99 18.85 12.97
C TYR A 346 11.01 18.11 12.06
N ASN A 347 9.72 18.42 12.20
CA ASN A 347 8.68 17.89 11.32
C ASN A 347 8.39 18.94 10.23
N THR A 348 8.73 18.61 8.98
CA THR A 348 8.62 19.53 7.83
C THR A 348 7.19 19.90 7.49
N ARG A 349 6.21 18.99 7.67
CA ARG A 349 4.79 19.28 7.45
C ARG A 349 4.24 20.30 8.45
N SER A 350 4.49 20.10 9.74
CA SER A 350 3.95 20.96 10.78
C SER A 350 4.79 22.22 11.03
N GLY A 351 6.02 22.28 10.52
CA GLY A 351 6.98 23.35 10.79
C GLY A 351 7.40 23.47 12.25
N LYS A 352 7.34 22.36 13.01
CA LYS A 352 7.58 22.36 14.45
C LYS A 352 8.61 21.32 14.86
N LYS A 353 9.26 21.56 15.99
CA LYS A 353 10.11 20.57 16.66
C LYS A 353 9.26 19.58 17.44
N GLU A 354 9.51 18.31 17.20
CA GLU A 354 8.91 17.21 17.91
C GLU A 354 9.91 16.57 18.89
N ARG A 355 9.48 16.29 20.10
CA ARG A 355 10.32 15.66 21.11
C ARG A 355 10.25 14.14 21.01
N VAL A 356 11.40 13.52 20.84
CA VAL A 356 11.54 12.05 20.91
C VAL A 356 11.81 11.65 22.36
N SER A 357 10.79 11.29 23.13
CA SER A 357 10.96 11.03 24.56
C SER A 357 11.69 9.70 24.83
N ARG A 358 11.29 8.63 24.14
CA ARG A 358 11.88 7.29 24.21
C ARG A 358 11.87 6.64 22.83
N LEU A 359 12.83 5.76 22.63
CA LEU A 359 12.99 4.96 21.41
C LEU A 359 12.92 3.48 21.75
N PHE A 360 12.40 2.69 20.83
CA PHE A 360 12.24 1.26 20.97
C PHE A 360 12.64 0.52 19.69
N GLN A 361 13.32 -0.59 19.87
CA GLN A 361 13.34 -1.66 18.88
C GLN A 361 12.16 -2.57 19.15
N MET A 362 11.35 -2.78 18.13
CA MET A 362 10.13 -3.55 18.25
C MET A 362 10.36 -5.05 18.06
N HIS A 363 9.61 -5.83 18.80
CA HIS A 363 9.48 -7.26 18.62
C HIS A 363 7.98 -7.59 18.71
N SER A 364 7.28 -7.51 17.58
CA SER A 364 5.84 -7.51 17.53
C SER A 364 5.26 -6.44 18.49
N ASN A 365 4.60 -6.82 19.56
CA ASN A 365 4.05 -5.92 20.58
C ASN A 365 5.01 -5.62 21.77
N LYS A 366 6.20 -6.25 21.80
CA LYS A 366 7.19 -5.99 22.86
C LYS A 366 8.12 -4.84 22.47
N GLN A 367 8.38 -3.96 23.43
CA GLN A 367 9.17 -2.74 23.26
C GLN A 367 10.51 -2.89 23.98
N ASN A 368 11.61 -2.93 23.24
CA ASN A 368 12.95 -2.95 23.82
C ASN A 368 13.53 -1.53 23.76
N PRO A 369 13.82 -0.86 24.90
CA PRO A 369 14.34 0.49 24.89
C PRO A 369 15.68 0.62 24.17
N MET A 370 15.82 1.71 23.39
CA MET A 370 17.04 2.06 22.65
C MET A 370 17.47 3.48 23.01
N GLU A 371 18.77 3.75 22.97
CA GLU A 371 19.33 5.09 23.15
C GLU A 371 19.30 5.88 21.84
N SER A 372 19.56 5.22 20.72
CA SER A 372 19.50 5.81 19.37
C SER A 372 18.97 4.80 18.35
N ILE A 373 18.45 5.32 17.23
CA ILE A 373 18.18 4.59 16.00
C ILE A 373 18.99 5.28 14.92
N ASP A 374 19.89 4.52 14.31
CA ASP A 374 20.91 5.05 13.41
C ASP A 374 20.48 4.90 11.94
N ALA A 375 21.16 5.59 11.03
CA ALA A 375 20.91 5.53 9.59
C ALA A 375 20.81 4.08 9.08
N GLY A 376 19.83 3.81 8.22
CA GLY A 376 19.57 2.49 7.68
C GLY A 376 18.71 1.58 8.57
N ASP A 377 18.35 2.00 9.79
CA ASP A 377 17.60 1.17 10.73
C ASP A 377 16.12 1.61 10.85
N ILE A 378 15.30 0.70 11.36
CA ILE A 378 13.88 0.89 11.62
C ILE A 378 13.64 0.79 13.12
N GLY A 379 12.87 1.73 13.66
CA GLY A 379 12.51 1.71 15.06
C GLY A 379 11.18 2.41 15.33
N ALA A 380 10.86 2.52 16.60
CA ALA A 380 9.66 3.21 17.04
C ALA A 380 9.99 4.22 18.14
N GLY A 381 9.22 5.29 18.21
CA GLY A 381 9.40 6.35 19.19
C GLY A 381 8.08 6.85 19.77
N VAL A 382 8.18 7.46 20.94
CA VAL A 382 7.04 8.10 21.64
C VAL A 382 7.42 9.52 22.07
N GLY A 383 6.40 10.35 22.27
CA GLY A 383 6.56 11.74 22.73
C GLY A 383 6.17 12.78 21.69
N PHE A 384 5.92 12.36 20.47
CA PHE A 384 5.45 13.22 19.37
C PHE A 384 4.05 13.78 19.66
N LYS A 385 3.85 15.06 19.33
CA LYS A 385 2.57 15.76 19.59
C LYS A 385 1.72 15.88 18.32
N ASP A 386 2.32 16.30 17.21
CA ASP A 386 1.64 16.52 15.93
C ASP A 386 2.39 15.80 14.81
N ILE A 387 2.17 14.50 14.73
CA ILE A 387 2.79 13.64 13.72
C ILE A 387 1.73 12.82 13.01
N ARG A 388 1.92 12.63 11.71
CA ARG A 388 1.07 11.80 10.84
C ARG A 388 1.90 10.80 10.07
N THR A 389 1.26 9.77 9.60
CA THR A 389 1.89 8.82 8.68
C THR A 389 2.28 9.55 7.39
N GLY A 390 3.53 9.37 6.94
CA GLY A 390 4.12 10.08 5.80
C GLY A 390 4.93 11.31 6.18
N ASP A 391 4.90 11.76 7.44
CA ASP A 391 5.69 12.91 7.87
C ASP A 391 7.19 12.63 7.82
N THR A 392 7.96 13.60 7.36
CA THR A 392 9.42 13.58 7.43
C THR A 392 9.89 14.22 8.72
N LEU A 393 10.77 13.52 9.43
CA LEU A 393 11.47 13.98 10.61
C LEU A 393 12.94 14.22 10.26
N CYS A 394 13.43 15.44 10.40
CA CYS A 394 14.79 15.80 9.96
C CYS A 394 15.50 16.76 10.90
N ASP A 395 16.72 17.15 10.52
CA ASP A 395 17.46 18.25 11.14
C ASP A 395 16.83 19.59 10.69
N GLU A 396 16.56 20.48 11.63
CA GLU A 396 15.98 21.81 11.35
C GLU A 396 16.87 22.68 10.45
N ASN A 397 18.20 22.53 10.55
CA ASN A 397 19.15 23.31 9.75
C ASN A 397 19.33 22.76 8.32
N HIS A 398 18.88 21.54 8.09
CA HIS A 398 18.95 20.84 6.80
C HIS A 398 17.59 20.21 6.50
N PRO A 399 16.54 21.04 6.32
CA PRO A 399 15.18 20.53 6.13
C PRO A 399 15.08 19.79 4.79
N ILE A 400 14.36 18.67 4.81
CA ILE A 400 14.08 17.85 3.64
C ILE A 400 12.68 17.27 3.78
N VAL A 401 11.95 17.16 2.69
CA VAL A 401 10.70 16.41 2.58
C VAL A 401 11.01 15.15 1.78
N LEU A 402 10.98 14.02 2.43
CA LEU A 402 11.02 12.74 1.77
C LEU A 402 9.65 12.53 1.12
N GLU A 403 9.63 11.89 -0.04
CA GLU A 403 8.45 11.70 -0.90
C GLU A 403 7.11 11.56 -0.13
N ASN A 404 6.11 12.33 -0.56
CA ASN A 404 4.75 12.23 -0.03
C ASN A 404 4.09 10.94 -0.50
N ILE A 405 3.65 10.10 0.44
CA ILE A 405 2.82 8.94 0.13
C ILE A 405 1.44 9.46 -0.27
N THR A 406 1.04 9.25 -1.53
CA THR A 406 -0.31 9.56 -1.99
C THR A 406 -1.24 8.40 -1.64
N PHE A 407 -2.26 8.66 -0.84
CA PHE A 407 -3.25 7.67 -0.48
C PHE A 407 -4.44 7.70 -1.43
N PRO A 408 -5.02 6.54 -1.78
CA PRO A 408 -6.22 6.50 -2.61
C PRO A 408 -7.41 7.12 -1.88
N ASP A 409 -8.34 7.66 -2.64
CA ASP A 409 -9.61 8.18 -2.12
C ASP A 409 -10.46 7.05 -1.54
N THR A 410 -11.21 7.37 -0.48
CA THR A 410 -12.18 6.45 0.11
C THR A 410 -13.36 6.21 -0.85
N VAL A 411 -13.81 4.96 -0.92
CA VAL A 411 -14.86 4.56 -1.90
C VAL A 411 -16.20 4.22 -1.28
N ILE A 412 -16.24 3.94 0.02
CA ILE A 412 -17.44 3.56 0.76
C ILE A 412 -17.56 4.34 2.06
N SER A 413 -18.78 4.67 2.45
CA SER A 413 -19.08 5.40 3.68
C SER A 413 -20.22 4.76 4.47
N ILE A 414 -20.16 4.85 5.78
CA ILE A 414 -21.19 4.36 6.70
C ILE A 414 -21.43 5.43 7.77
N ALA A 415 -22.69 5.75 8.04
CA ALA A 415 -23.06 6.56 9.20
C ALA A 415 -22.96 5.73 10.47
N VAL A 416 -22.36 6.29 11.51
CA VAL A 416 -22.20 5.65 12.82
C VAL A 416 -22.76 6.53 13.93
N GLU A 417 -23.51 5.91 14.83
CA GLU A 417 -24.09 6.58 16.00
C GLU A 417 -23.79 5.78 17.27
N PRO A 418 -23.35 6.40 18.34
CA PRO A 418 -23.16 5.70 19.60
C PRO A 418 -24.51 5.22 20.15
N LYS A 419 -24.56 4.03 20.77
CA LYS A 419 -25.77 3.50 21.38
C LYS A 419 -26.21 4.30 22.61
N SER A 420 -25.32 5.05 23.24
CA SER A 420 -25.62 5.90 24.39
C SER A 420 -24.99 7.29 24.25
N GLN A 421 -25.66 8.31 24.81
CA GLN A 421 -25.11 9.68 24.84
C GLN A 421 -23.80 9.77 25.64
N ALA A 422 -23.59 8.91 26.63
CA ALA A 422 -22.38 8.86 27.43
C ALA A 422 -21.16 8.41 26.61
N ASP A 423 -21.37 7.76 25.46
CA ASP A 423 -20.31 7.22 24.63
C ASP A 423 -19.90 8.16 23.47
N ILE A 424 -20.57 9.30 23.29
CA ILE A 424 -20.26 10.28 22.22
C ILE A 424 -18.78 10.69 22.29
N ALA A 425 -18.31 11.15 23.45
CA ALA A 425 -16.93 11.59 23.62
C ALA A 425 -15.91 10.46 23.41
N LYS A 426 -16.27 9.21 23.73
CA LYS A 426 -15.42 8.05 23.48
C LYS A 426 -15.39 7.69 22.00
N LEU A 427 -16.55 7.79 21.31
CA LEU A 427 -16.63 7.58 19.87
C LEU A 427 -15.75 8.58 19.14
N ASP A 428 -15.91 9.88 19.42
CA ASP A 428 -15.12 10.94 18.78
C ASP A 428 -13.62 10.74 19.01
N ASN A 429 -13.22 10.43 20.24
CA ASN A 429 -11.81 10.15 20.57
C ASN A 429 -11.30 8.88 19.88
N GLY A 430 -12.11 7.82 19.83
CA GLY A 430 -11.75 6.58 19.14
C GLY A 430 -11.58 6.78 17.65
N LEU A 431 -12.54 7.46 17.00
CA LEU A 431 -12.51 7.76 15.59
C LEU A 431 -11.32 8.68 15.22
N ALA A 432 -11.04 9.71 16.03
CA ALA A 432 -9.90 10.59 15.80
C ALA A 432 -8.57 9.82 15.83
N LYS A 433 -8.38 8.93 16.82
CA LYS A 433 -7.18 8.10 16.94
C LYS A 433 -7.03 7.13 15.76
N LEU A 434 -8.11 6.48 15.35
CA LEU A 434 -8.10 5.55 14.21
C LEU A 434 -7.80 6.28 12.91
N ALA A 435 -8.30 7.51 12.72
CA ALA A 435 -7.97 8.35 11.56
C ALA A 435 -6.52 8.86 11.57
N GLU A 436 -5.90 9.01 12.74
CA GLU A 436 -4.46 9.30 12.82
C GLU A 436 -3.58 8.09 12.44
N GLU A 437 -4.05 6.89 12.76
CA GLU A 437 -3.34 5.64 12.44
C GLU A 437 -3.44 5.29 10.97
N ASP A 438 -4.62 5.48 10.38
CA ASP A 438 -4.93 5.07 9.02
C ASP A 438 -5.39 6.26 8.15
N PRO A 439 -4.51 6.77 7.26
CA PRO A 439 -4.84 7.88 6.37
C PRO A 439 -5.86 7.54 5.28
N THR A 440 -6.18 6.26 5.05
CA THR A 440 -7.25 5.82 4.14
C THR A 440 -8.61 5.72 4.83
N PHE A 441 -8.66 6.05 6.10
CA PHE A 441 -9.87 6.15 6.91
C PHE A 441 -10.15 7.61 7.22
N THR A 442 -11.34 8.09 6.84
CA THR A 442 -11.74 9.47 7.10
C THR A 442 -13.03 9.53 7.92
N VAL A 443 -13.13 10.58 8.71
CA VAL A 443 -14.29 10.85 9.57
C VAL A 443 -14.76 12.26 9.30
N HIS A 444 -16.05 12.43 9.04
CA HIS A 444 -16.66 13.76 8.92
C HIS A 444 -18.08 13.74 9.52
N THR A 445 -18.54 14.90 9.94
CA THR A 445 -19.94 15.08 10.34
C THR A 445 -20.71 15.62 9.16
N ASP A 446 -21.77 14.93 8.77
CA ASP A 446 -22.68 15.39 7.74
C ASP A 446 -23.43 16.64 8.26
N GLU A 447 -23.26 17.76 7.59
CA GLU A 447 -23.82 19.05 8.01
C GLU A 447 -25.35 19.09 7.95
N GLN A 448 -25.98 18.24 7.13
CA GLN A 448 -27.42 18.23 6.94
C GLN A 448 -28.11 17.31 7.97
N SER A 449 -27.58 16.10 8.16
CA SER A 449 -28.16 15.12 9.10
C SER A 449 -27.58 15.19 10.51
N GLY A 450 -26.42 15.86 10.68
CA GLY A 450 -25.68 15.88 11.94
C GLY A 450 -25.05 14.53 12.31
N GLN A 451 -25.08 13.54 11.40
CA GLN A 451 -24.54 12.20 11.65
C GLN A 451 -23.02 12.17 11.47
N THR A 452 -22.36 11.37 12.28
CA THR A 452 -20.94 11.05 12.06
C THR A 452 -20.85 9.99 10.97
N VAL A 453 -20.13 10.31 9.90
CA VAL A 453 -19.89 9.43 8.74
C VAL A 453 -18.44 9.01 8.74
N ILE A 454 -18.20 7.71 8.63
CA ILE A 454 -16.88 7.13 8.44
C ILE A 454 -16.74 6.61 7.00
N SER A 455 -15.60 6.82 6.39
CA SER A 455 -15.33 6.41 5.01
C SER A 455 -14.02 5.61 4.93
N GLY A 456 -13.97 4.63 4.03
CA GLY A 456 -12.82 3.73 3.88
C GLY A 456 -12.75 3.09 2.50
N MET A 457 -11.83 2.11 2.36
CA MET A 457 -11.48 1.46 1.10
C MET A 457 -12.38 0.27 0.73
N GLY A 458 -13.17 -0.25 1.68
CA GLY A 458 -14.04 -1.39 1.44
C GLY A 458 -14.87 -1.75 2.67
N GLU A 459 -15.81 -2.70 2.50
CA GLU A 459 -16.67 -3.17 3.59
C GLU A 459 -15.86 -3.78 4.74
N LEU A 460 -14.88 -4.63 4.43
CA LEU A 460 -14.02 -5.26 5.42
C LEU A 460 -13.22 -4.23 6.21
N HIS A 461 -12.71 -3.19 5.55
CA HIS A 461 -11.98 -2.11 6.20
C HIS A 461 -12.85 -1.42 7.27
N LEU A 462 -14.06 -1.00 6.91
CA LEU A 462 -14.98 -0.33 7.84
C LEU A 462 -15.47 -1.26 8.96
N ASP A 463 -15.71 -2.54 8.67
CA ASP A 463 -16.06 -3.54 9.67
C ASP A 463 -14.97 -3.69 10.75
N ILE A 464 -13.70 -3.68 10.34
CA ILE A 464 -12.56 -3.76 11.24
C ILE A 464 -12.47 -2.50 12.10
N ILE A 465 -12.66 -1.32 11.54
CA ILE A 465 -12.69 -0.05 12.27
C ILE A 465 -13.78 -0.07 13.36
N ILE A 466 -14.99 -0.51 13.02
CA ILE A 466 -16.10 -0.60 13.96
C ILE A 466 -15.83 -1.63 15.07
N ASP A 467 -15.27 -2.77 14.73
CA ASP A 467 -14.90 -3.78 15.70
C ASP A 467 -13.76 -3.28 16.63
N ARG A 468 -12.81 -2.52 16.12
CA ARG A 468 -11.78 -1.84 16.92
C ARG A 468 -12.39 -0.83 17.90
N LEU A 469 -13.36 -0.02 17.46
CA LEU A 469 -14.08 0.90 18.34
C LEU A 469 -14.72 0.15 19.53
N LYS A 470 -15.33 -1.00 19.27
CA LYS A 470 -15.95 -1.83 20.30
C LYS A 470 -14.90 -2.44 21.25
N ARG A 471 -13.83 -3.04 20.73
CA ARG A 471 -12.85 -3.80 21.51
C ARG A 471 -11.86 -2.91 22.25
N GLU A 472 -11.29 -1.91 21.55
CA GLU A 472 -10.22 -1.07 22.08
C GLU A 472 -10.79 0.14 22.86
N PHE A 473 -11.81 0.80 22.33
CA PHE A 473 -12.38 2.02 22.90
C PHE A 473 -13.64 1.78 23.74
N LYS A 474 -14.15 0.55 23.77
CA LYS A 474 -15.35 0.15 24.51
C LYS A 474 -16.58 0.97 24.12
N VAL A 475 -16.75 1.23 22.84
CA VAL A 475 -17.87 1.96 22.26
C VAL A 475 -18.64 1.04 21.31
N GLU A 476 -19.94 0.88 21.56
CA GLU A 476 -20.84 0.21 20.62
C GLU A 476 -21.60 1.24 19.80
N CYS A 477 -21.62 1.03 18.47
CA CYS A 477 -22.27 1.92 17.51
C CYS A 477 -23.43 1.21 16.80
N ASN A 478 -24.47 1.97 16.48
CA ASN A 478 -25.41 1.63 15.43
C ASN A 478 -24.81 2.03 14.09
N GLN A 479 -25.01 1.20 13.08
CA GLN A 479 -24.46 1.39 11.73
C GLN A 479 -25.60 1.66 10.77
N GLY A 480 -25.44 2.68 9.92
CA GLY A 480 -26.28 2.90 8.76
C GLY A 480 -25.97 1.90 7.64
N LYS A 481 -26.76 1.95 6.56
CA LYS A 481 -26.42 1.17 5.36
C LYS A 481 -25.19 1.77 4.67
N PRO A 482 -24.29 0.94 4.13
CA PRO A 482 -23.17 1.43 3.33
C PRO A 482 -23.63 2.27 2.15
N GLN A 483 -22.93 3.36 1.88
CA GLN A 483 -23.18 4.27 0.79
C GLN A 483 -21.95 4.44 -0.06
N VAL A 484 -22.16 4.54 -1.36
CA VAL A 484 -21.11 4.76 -2.33
C VAL A 484 -20.72 6.24 -2.34
N ASN A 485 -19.46 6.53 -2.42
CA ASN A 485 -18.94 7.88 -2.56
C ASN A 485 -19.00 8.29 -4.04
N TYR A 486 -20.10 8.94 -4.40
CA TYR A 486 -20.24 9.53 -5.72
C TYR A 486 -19.37 10.79 -5.85
N LYS A 487 -19.06 11.14 -7.08
CA LYS A 487 -18.43 12.41 -7.46
C LYS A 487 -19.27 13.09 -8.53
N GLU A 488 -18.98 14.36 -8.80
CA GLU A 488 -19.59 15.08 -9.90
C GLU A 488 -18.52 15.50 -10.91
N ALA A 489 -18.89 15.60 -12.17
CA ALA A 489 -18.03 16.13 -13.23
C ALA A 489 -18.87 16.95 -14.21
N ILE A 490 -18.20 17.79 -15.00
CA ILE A 490 -18.83 18.52 -16.09
C ILE A 490 -18.36 17.97 -17.44
N THR A 491 -19.21 18.02 -18.45
CA THR A 491 -18.94 17.44 -19.76
C THR A 491 -18.73 18.47 -20.86
N LYS A 492 -19.06 19.74 -20.61
CA LYS A 492 -19.00 20.82 -21.58
C LYS A 492 -18.23 22.01 -21.04
N THR A 493 -17.57 22.74 -21.92
CA THR A 493 -16.96 24.03 -21.60
C THR A 493 -17.96 25.15 -21.76
N VAL A 494 -18.01 26.06 -20.80
CA VAL A 494 -18.75 27.32 -20.87
C VAL A 494 -17.72 28.44 -20.94
N GLU A 495 -17.78 29.21 -22.00
CA GLU A 495 -16.84 30.28 -22.28
C GLU A 495 -17.41 31.66 -21.90
N ASN A 496 -16.53 32.56 -21.55
CA ASN A 496 -16.82 33.98 -21.29
C ASN A 496 -17.95 34.22 -20.27
N HIS A 497 -18.03 33.36 -19.25
CA HIS A 497 -18.96 33.60 -18.17
C HIS A 497 -18.45 34.76 -17.30
N ARG A 498 -19.26 35.81 -17.22
CA ARG A 498 -18.99 36.94 -16.34
C ARG A 498 -19.78 36.85 -15.06
N GLU A 499 -19.09 36.93 -13.93
CA GLU A 499 -19.68 36.95 -12.59
C GLU A 499 -19.28 38.24 -11.86
N VAL A 500 -20.29 38.98 -11.42
CA VAL A 500 -20.10 40.24 -10.68
C VAL A 500 -20.63 40.08 -9.27
N TYR A 501 -19.75 40.05 -8.30
CA TYR A 501 -20.11 40.09 -6.90
C TYR A 501 -20.11 41.56 -6.40
N LYS A 502 -21.30 42.04 -6.03
CA LYS A 502 -21.46 43.39 -5.48
C LYS A 502 -22.36 43.36 -4.27
N LYS A 503 -21.88 43.84 -3.14
CA LYS A 503 -22.66 44.02 -1.92
C LYS A 503 -22.36 45.40 -1.31
N GLN A 504 -23.40 46.16 -1.03
CA GLN A 504 -23.30 47.47 -0.42
C GLN A 504 -24.13 47.49 0.86
N SER A 505 -23.49 47.73 2.00
CA SER A 505 -24.15 47.81 3.30
C SER A 505 -23.46 48.95 4.08
N GLY A 506 -24.07 50.12 4.11
CA GLY A 506 -23.77 51.26 4.98
C GLY A 506 -22.31 51.51 5.42
N GLY A 507 -21.36 51.53 4.48
CA GLY A 507 -19.92 51.64 4.72
C GLY A 507 -19.10 51.20 3.52
N ARG A 508 -17.90 50.63 3.74
CA ARG A 508 -17.09 50.04 2.67
C ARG A 508 -17.83 48.88 2.01
N GLY A 509 -18.06 48.99 0.71
CA GLY A 509 -18.74 47.96 -0.09
C GLY A 509 -17.87 46.72 -0.35
N LYS A 510 -18.42 45.78 -1.07
CA LYS A 510 -17.72 44.59 -1.59
C LYS A 510 -17.91 44.53 -3.10
N PHE A 511 -16.83 44.39 -3.86
CA PHE A 511 -16.88 44.30 -5.30
C PHE A 511 -15.83 43.36 -5.85
N ALA A 512 -16.25 42.47 -6.76
CA ALA A 512 -15.36 41.70 -7.61
C ALA A 512 -16.09 41.36 -8.94
N ASP A 513 -15.35 41.39 -10.03
CA ASP A 513 -15.85 41.10 -11.37
C ASP A 513 -14.83 40.20 -12.07
N ILE A 514 -15.24 39.03 -12.46
CA ILE A 514 -14.38 38.05 -13.13
C ILE A 514 -15.07 37.48 -14.39
N ILE A 515 -14.27 37.25 -15.40
CA ILE A 515 -14.70 36.56 -16.64
C ILE A 515 -13.87 35.28 -16.75
N VAL A 516 -14.56 34.15 -16.78
CA VAL A 516 -13.93 32.83 -16.76
C VAL A 516 -14.43 31.91 -17.87
N ASN A 517 -13.56 31.05 -18.36
CA ASN A 517 -13.91 29.85 -19.12
C ASN A 517 -13.76 28.65 -18.19
N VAL A 518 -14.79 27.83 -18.10
CA VAL A 518 -14.79 26.65 -17.22
C VAL A 518 -15.22 25.43 -18.01
N GLY A 519 -14.45 24.36 -17.88
CA GLY A 519 -14.68 23.11 -18.60
C GLY A 519 -13.95 21.92 -17.96
N PRO A 520 -14.03 20.74 -18.59
CA PRO A 520 -13.23 19.60 -18.19
C PRO A 520 -11.72 19.90 -18.29
N VAL A 521 -10.90 19.25 -17.46
CA VAL A 521 -9.44 19.33 -17.55
C VAL A 521 -8.95 18.82 -18.91
N ASP A 522 -7.77 19.27 -19.33
CA ASP A 522 -7.16 18.79 -20.56
C ASP A 522 -6.81 17.29 -20.42
N PRO A 523 -6.83 16.52 -21.52
CA PRO A 523 -6.60 15.06 -21.48
C PRO A 523 -5.21 14.65 -20.97
N ASP A 524 -4.24 15.54 -21.09
CA ASP A 524 -2.85 15.39 -20.65
C ASP A 524 -2.59 15.94 -19.23
N TRP A 525 -3.62 16.48 -18.57
CA TRP A 525 -3.52 16.96 -17.19
C TRP A 525 -3.58 15.80 -16.21
N ASP A 526 -2.48 15.51 -15.53
CA ASP A 526 -2.46 14.50 -14.46
C ASP A 526 -2.99 15.09 -13.15
N ILE A 527 -4.20 14.64 -12.76
CA ILE A 527 -4.87 15.09 -11.54
C ILE A 527 -4.09 14.67 -10.29
N LYS A 528 -3.39 13.55 -10.33
CA LYS A 528 -2.64 13.03 -9.17
C LYS A 528 -1.39 13.86 -8.90
N GLU A 529 -0.73 14.32 -9.95
CA GLU A 529 0.48 15.13 -9.84
C GLU A 529 0.17 16.62 -9.64
N ASN A 530 -0.80 17.14 -10.39
CA ASN A 530 -1.06 18.57 -10.52
C ASN A 530 -2.29 19.06 -9.72
N GLY A 531 -3.01 18.14 -9.08
CA GLY A 531 -4.26 18.45 -8.38
C GLY A 531 -5.48 18.54 -9.29
N GLY A 532 -6.67 18.61 -8.69
CA GLY A 532 -7.96 18.56 -9.40
C GLY A 532 -8.32 19.84 -10.14
N LEU A 533 -7.76 21.00 -9.78
CA LEU A 533 -8.03 22.27 -10.43
C LEU A 533 -6.90 22.67 -11.39
N GLN A 534 -7.17 22.62 -12.68
CA GLN A 534 -6.31 23.22 -13.71
C GLN A 534 -6.65 24.69 -13.84
N PHE A 535 -5.91 25.56 -13.13
CA PHE A 535 -6.14 27.00 -13.15
C PHE A 535 -5.16 27.71 -14.08
N ILE A 536 -5.69 28.48 -15.04
CA ILE A 536 -4.91 29.23 -16.02
C ILE A 536 -5.28 30.70 -15.91
N ASN A 537 -4.27 31.55 -15.81
CA ASN A 537 -4.46 33.01 -15.79
C ASN A 537 -4.09 33.63 -17.13
N GLU A 538 -5.06 34.19 -17.84
CA GLU A 538 -4.88 34.89 -19.11
C GLU A 538 -5.14 36.39 -19.01
N VAL A 539 -5.36 36.95 -17.81
CA VAL A 539 -5.64 38.39 -17.61
C VAL A 539 -4.50 39.25 -18.13
N LYS A 540 -4.84 40.19 -18.99
CA LYS A 540 -3.91 41.16 -19.55
C LYS A 540 -4.18 42.55 -19.00
N GLY A 541 -3.12 43.39 -18.90
CA GLY A 541 -3.27 44.80 -18.55
C GLY A 541 -3.54 45.10 -17.07
N GLY A 542 -3.55 44.12 -16.18
CA GLY A 542 -3.74 44.32 -14.74
C GLY A 542 -5.20 44.62 -14.36
N ASN A 543 -6.18 44.29 -15.18
CA ASN A 543 -7.62 44.47 -14.93
C ASN A 543 -8.07 43.78 -13.65
N VAL A 544 -7.49 42.59 -13.36
CA VAL A 544 -7.55 41.97 -12.04
C VAL A 544 -6.17 42.06 -11.41
N PRO A 545 -5.99 42.70 -10.27
CA PRO A 545 -4.71 42.78 -9.58
C PRO A 545 -4.13 41.40 -9.26
N LYS A 546 -2.81 41.26 -9.39
CA LYS A 546 -2.12 39.97 -9.15
C LYS A 546 -2.39 39.38 -7.77
N GLU A 547 -2.62 40.24 -6.77
CA GLU A 547 -2.92 39.83 -5.38
C GLU A 547 -4.29 39.16 -5.22
N PHE A 548 -5.22 39.32 -6.16
CA PHE A 548 -6.56 38.72 -6.11
C PHE A 548 -6.69 37.43 -6.95
N ILE A 549 -5.72 37.16 -7.83
CA ILE A 549 -5.73 35.96 -8.67
C ILE A 549 -5.69 34.65 -7.82
N PRO A 550 -4.84 34.56 -6.79
CA PRO A 550 -4.87 33.40 -5.88
C PRO A 550 -6.21 33.22 -5.14
N SER A 551 -6.91 34.32 -4.88
CA SER A 551 -8.21 34.29 -4.23
C SER A 551 -9.30 33.73 -5.16
N VAL A 552 -9.22 34.01 -6.47
CA VAL A 552 -10.10 33.37 -7.47
C VAL A 552 -9.86 31.88 -7.53
N GLN A 553 -8.59 31.45 -7.61
CA GLN A 553 -8.23 30.03 -7.62
C GLN A 553 -8.75 29.33 -6.36
N LYS A 554 -8.47 29.86 -5.19
CA LYS A 554 -8.94 29.32 -3.91
C LYS A 554 -10.47 29.25 -3.84
N GLY A 555 -11.16 30.25 -4.39
CA GLY A 555 -12.64 30.25 -4.47
C GLY A 555 -13.18 29.07 -5.27
N PHE A 556 -12.55 28.70 -6.38
CA PHE A 556 -12.90 27.52 -7.15
C PHE A 556 -12.53 26.22 -6.42
N GLU A 557 -11.35 26.12 -5.83
CA GLU A 557 -10.92 24.96 -5.06
C GLU A 557 -11.88 24.64 -3.90
N ASP A 558 -12.29 25.65 -3.18
CA ASP A 558 -13.28 25.48 -2.10
C ASP A 558 -14.68 25.14 -2.61
N ALA A 559 -15.07 25.69 -3.76
CA ALA A 559 -16.39 25.41 -4.35
C ALA A 559 -16.48 23.96 -4.90
N MET A 560 -15.37 23.41 -5.41
CA MET A 560 -15.31 22.04 -5.93
C MET A 560 -15.61 20.98 -4.88
N LYS A 561 -15.51 21.28 -3.61
CA LYS A 561 -15.86 20.34 -2.51
C LYS A 561 -17.33 20.01 -2.50
N ASN A 562 -18.17 20.85 -3.11
CA ASN A 562 -19.63 20.68 -3.20
C ASN A 562 -20.09 20.81 -4.64
N GLY A 563 -20.55 19.72 -5.23
CA GLY A 563 -21.09 19.70 -6.59
C GLY A 563 -22.47 20.37 -6.72
N VAL A 564 -22.92 20.52 -7.95
CA VAL A 564 -24.15 21.25 -8.28
C VAL A 564 -25.38 20.37 -8.47
N LEU A 565 -25.23 19.03 -8.51
CA LEU A 565 -26.32 18.06 -8.66
C LEU A 565 -26.81 17.52 -7.31
N GLY A 566 -25.93 16.87 -6.58
CA GLY A 566 -26.22 16.21 -5.31
C GLY A 566 -25.31 16.66 -4.17
N GLY A 567 -24.45 17.64 -4.40
CA GLY A 567 -23.49 18.13 -3.41
C GLY A 567 -22.24 17.25 -3.28
N TYR A 568 -22.03 16.31 -4.20
CA TYR A 568 -20.83 15.47 -4.19
C TYR A 568 -19.60 16.23 -4.72
N PRO A 569 -18.39 15.94 -4.24
CA PRO A 569 -17.19 16.65 -4.66
C PRO A 569 -16.93 16.49 -6.17
N MET A 570 -16.41 17.55 -6.77
CA MET A 570 -15.91 17.56 -8.14
C MET A 570 -14.39 17.60 -8.05
N ASP A 571 -13.71 16.55 -8.51
CA ASP A 571 -12.25 16.37 -8.36
C ASP A 571 -11.45 16.82 -9.58
N SER A 572 -12.11 17.26 -10.64
CA SER A 572 -11.46 17.74 -11.85
C SER A 572 -12.19 18.91 -12.48
N LEU A 573 -11.50 20.02 -12.67
CA LEU A 573 -12.06 21.23 -13.27
C LEU A 573 -10.95 22.08 -13.91
N LYS A 574 -11.17 22.53 -15.15
CA LYS A 574 -10.34 23.55 -15.79
C LYS A 574 -11.00 24.89 -15.68
N VAL A 575 -10.26 25.87 -15.19
CA VAL A 575 -10.71 27.26 -15.09
C VAL A 575 -9.65 28.16 -15.74
N VAL A 576 -10.07 28.92 -16.73
CA VAL A 576 -9.25 29.97 -17.34
C VAL A 576 -9.83 31.33 -16.92
N LEU A 577 -9.07 32.08 -16.15
CA LEU A 577 -9.43 33.46 -15.81
C LEU A 577 -9.00 34.37 -16.98
N VAL A 578 -10.01 34.78 -17.76
CA VAL A 578 -9.78 35.53 -19.02
C VAL A 578 -9.61 37.01 -18.76
N ASP A 579 -10.49 37.62 -17.95
CA ASP A 579 -10.50 39.05 -17.66
C ASP A 579 -11.33 39.32 -16.39
N GLY A 580 -11.46 40.59 -16.05
CA GLY A 580 -12.27 41.04 -14.93
C GLY A 580 -12.11 42.54 -14.66
N SER A 581 -12.62 42.98 -13.51
CA SER A 581 -12.39 44.35 -13.03
C SER A 581 -12.42 44.41 -11.51
N PHE A 582 -11.85 45.45 -10.96
CA PHE A 582 -11.81 45.69 -9.52
C PHE A 582 -12.21 47.13 -9.19
N HIS A 583 -12.61 47.35 -7.96
CA HIS A 583 -12.87 48.68 -7.44
C HIS A 583 -11.80 49.04 -6.38
N PRO A 584 -11.13 50.21 -6.49
CA PRO A 584 -9.96 50.54 -5.63
C PRO A 584 -10.25 50.49 -4.12
N VAL A 585 -11.50 50.73 -3.71
CA VAL A 585 -11.90 50.78 -2.29
C VAL A 585 -12.65 49.51 -1.84
N ASP A 586 -13.53 48.96 -2.72
CA ASP A 586 -14.49 47.93 -2.35
C ASP A 586 -14.03 46.52 -2.73
N SER A 587 -12.90 46.37 -3.44
CA SER A 587 -12.34 45.07 -3.76
C SER A 587 -11.41 44.58 -2.65
N ASP A 588 -11.57 43.29 -2.32
CA ASP A 588 -10.70 42.57 -1.41
C ASP A 588 -10.64 41.06 -1.82
N GLN A 589 -9.74 40.31 -1.19
CA GLN A 589 -9.55 38.89 -1.46
C GLN A 589 -10.83 38.08 -1.30
N LEU A 590 -11.59 38.34 -0.22
CA LEU A 590 -12.84 37.63 0.05
C LEU A 590 -13.89 37.88 -1.04
N SER A 591 -13.97 39.10 -1.61
CA SER A 591 -14.89 39.43 -2.69
C SER A 591 -14.61 38.58 -3.94
N PHE A 592 -13.33 38.37 -4.29
CA PHE A 592 -12.92 37.53 -5.41
C PHE A 592 -13.12 36.04 -5.14
N GLU A 593 -12.91 35.55 -3.91
CA GLU A 593 -13.26 34.19 -3.52
C GLU A 593 -14.75 33.94 -3.68
N LEU A 594 -15.61 34.87 -3.24
CA LEU A 594 -17.06 34.75 -3.37
C LEU A 594 -17.52 34.84 -4.83
N ALA A 595 -16.94 35.73 -5.63
CA ALA A 595 -17.23 35.79 -7.06
C ALA A 595 -16.90 34.47 -7.77
N ALA A 596 -15.75 33.87 -7.44
CA ALA A 596 -15.37 32.56 -7.95
C ALA A 596 -16.34 31.43 -7.57
N ARG A 597 -16.81 31.40 -6.32
CA ARG A 597 -17.82 30.42 -5.86
C ARG A 597 -19.16 30.59 -6.57
N PHE A 598 -19.61 31.82 -6.80
CA PHE A 598 -20.85 32.08 -7.56
C PHE A 598 -20.68 31.71 -9.03
N ALA A 599 -19.54 32.04 -9.65
CA ALA A 599 -19.21 31.65 -11.01
C ALA A 599 -19.21 30.13 -11.17
N TYR A 600 -18.55 29.41 -10.26
CA TYR A 600 -18.56 27.94 -10.23
C TYR A 600 -19.98 27.38 -10.27
N LYS A 601 -20.84 27.81 -9.35
CA LYS A 601 -22.22 27.33 -9.27
C LYS A 601 -23.01 27.62 -10.55
N ALA A 602 -22.91 28.84 -11.07
CA ALA A 602 -23.65 29.27 -12.25
C ALA A 602 -23.20 28.55 -13.53
N VAL A 603 -21.88 28.33 -13.66
CA VAL A 603 -21.27 27.70 -14.83
C VAL A 603 -21.46 26.19 -14.81
N CYS A 604 -21.16 25.52 -13.70
CA CYS A 604 -21.23 24.06 -13.61
C CYS A 604 -22.65 23.55 -13.83
N GLN A 605 -23.70 24.29 -13.46
CA GLN A 605 -25.08 23.95 -13.78
C GLN A 605 -25.38 23.93 -15.28
N LYS A 606 -24.68 24.73 -16.09
CA LYS A 606 -24.84 24.82 -17.55
C LYS A 606 -23.85 23.95 -18.31
N ALA A 607 -22.80 23.51 -17.68
CA ALA A 607 -21.68 22.76 -18.29
C ALA A 607 -21.97 21.25 -18.47
N GLY A 608 -23.23 20.82 -18.40
CA GLY A 608 -23.63 19.43 -18.54
C GLY A 608 -23.10 18.58 -17.37
N PRO A 609 -23.51 18.90 -16.13
CA PRO A 609 -23.03 18.16 -14.95
C PRO A 609 -23.53 16.71 -14.97
N VAL A 610 -22.68 15.77 -14.58
CA VAL A 610 -22.95 14.32 -14.49
C VAL A 610 -22.52 13.79 -13.14
N LEU A 611 -23.26 12.79 -12.66
CA LEU A 611 -22.90 12.06 -11.46
C LEU A 611 -21.95 10.92 -11.84
N MET A 612 -20.87 10.75 -11.08
CA MET A 612 -19.83 9.75 -11.28
C MET A 612 -19.90 8.71 -10.17
N GLU A 613 -19.84 7.42 -10.53
CA GLU A 613 -19.79 6.31 -9.59
C GLU A 613 -18.42 5.62 -9.58
N PRO A 614 -17.97 5.09 -8.45
CA PRO A 614 -16.75 4.31 -8.39
C PRO A 614 -16.92 2.98 -9.12
N ILE A 615 -15.98 2.69 -10.00
CA ILE A 615 -15.86 1.43 -10.73
C ILE A 615 -14.72 0.63 -10.12
N MET A 616 -14.99 -0.63 -9.85
CA MET A 616 -14.09 -1.57 -9.26
C MET A 616 -13.57 -2.54 -10.31
N LYS A 617 -12.29 -2.81 -10.30
CA LYS A 617 -11.68 -3.92 -11.03
C LYS A 617 -11.89 -5.19 -10.22
N LEU A 618 -12.66 -6.12 -10.79
CA LEU A 618 -13.02 -7.39 -10.18
C LEU A 618 -12.31 -8.53 -10.91
N GLU A 619 -11.72 -9.44 -10.15
CA GLU A 619 -11.29 -10.73 -10.65
C GLU A 619 -11.99 -11.84 -9.88
N VAL A 620 -12.49 -12.82 -10.60
CA VAL A 620 -13.13 -13.99 -10.03
C VAL A 620 -12.46 -15.25 -10.55
N VAL A 621 -11.96 -16.06 -9.64
CA VAL A 621 -11.45 -17.41 -9.95
C VAL A 621 -12.53 -18.41 -9.62
N THR A 622 -13.05 -19.09 -10.64
CA THR A 622 -14.20 -20.00 -10.52
C THR A 622 -13.99 -21.30 -11.30
N PRO A 623 -14.58 -22.42 -10.87
CA PRO A 623 -14.66 -23.61 -11.70
C PRO A 623 -15.35 -23.33 -13.04
N GLU A 624 -14.92 -23.99 -14.11
CA GLU A 624 -15.46 -23.77 -15.45
C GLU A 624 -16.98 -23.97 -15.53
N GLU A 625 -17.51 -24.96 -14.80
CA GLU A 625 -18.95 -25.23 -14.73
C GLU A 625 -19.79 -24.09 -14.16
N ASN A 626 -19.21 -23.23 -13.30
CA ASN A 626 -19.89 -22.09 -12.70
C ASN A 626 -19.67 -20.78 -13.45
N MET A 627 -18.82 -20.76 -14.49
CA MET A 627 -18.44 -19.55 -15.20
C MET A 627 -19.66 -18.80 -15.78
N GLY A 628 -20.60 -19.54 -16.39
CA GLY A 628 -21.79 -18.96 -16.99
C GLY A 628 -22.70 -18.26 -15.96
N ASP A 629 -22.87 -18.86 -14.79
CA ASP A 629 -23.67 -18.29 -13.71
C ASP A 629 -23.02 -17.06 -13.10
N VAL A 630 -21.69 -17.08 -12.94
CA VAL A 630 -20.90 -15.93 -12.44
C VAL A 630 -20.99 -14.74 -13.43
N ILE A 631 -20.79 -14.98 -14.72
CA ILE A 631 -20.94 -13.95 -15.77
C ILE A 631 -22.37 -13.40 -15.79
N GLY A 632 -23.38 -14.30 -15.69
CA GLY A 632 -24.78 -13.91 -15.62
C GLY A 632 -25.10 -13.01 -14.43
N ASP A 633 -24.52 -13.28 -13.26
CA ASP A 633 -24.66 -12.43 -12.07
C ASP A 633 -23.94 -11.08 -12.24
N LEU A 634 -22.72 -11.08 -12.78
CA LEU A 634 -21.99 -9.84 -13.07
C LEU A 634 -22.72 -8.92 -14.05
N ASN A 635 -23.32 -9.49 -15.11
CA ASN A 635 -24.13 -8.72 -16.05
C ASN A 635 -25.37 -8.11 -15.40
N LYS A 636 -26.03 -8.81 -14.47
CA LYS A 636 -27.14 -8.26 -13.68
C LYS A 636 -26.70 -7.09 -12.81
N ARG A 637 -25.44 -7.10 -12.36
CA ARG A 637 -24.80 -6.05 -11.56
C ARG A 637 -24.17 -4.95 -12.40
N ARG A 638 -24.54 -4.81 -13.66
CA ARG A 638 -23.97 -3.84 -14.61
C ARG A 638 -22.47 -3.99 -14.84
N GLY A 639 -21.90 -5.16 -14.52
CA GLY A 639 -20.50 -5.46 -14.74
C GLY A 639 -20.18 -5.61 -16.24
N GLN A 640 -19.01 -5.13 -16.62
CA GLN A 640 -18.47 -5.31 -17.96
C GLN A 640 -17.33 -6.32 -17.90
N VAL A 641 -17.53 -7.51 -18.45
CA VAL A 641 -16.48 -8.52 -18.52
C VAL A 641 -15.48 -8.11 -19.60
N GLU A 642 -14.24 -7.89 -19.20
CA GLU A 642 -13.16 -7.46 -20.09
C GLU A 642 -12.38 -8.65 -20.67
N GLY A 643 -12.26 -9.72 -19.90
CA GLY A 643 -11.50 -10.89 -20.31
C GLY A 643 -11.81 -12.14 -19.51
N MET A 644 -11.49 -13.27 -20.10
CA MET A 644 -11.52 -14.57 -19.48
C MET A 644 -10.24 -15.31 -19.79
N GLU A 645 -9.58 -15.77 -18.75
CA GLU A 645 -8.33 -16.52 -18.88
C GLU A 645 -8.51 -17.92 -18.34
N GLU A 646 -7.72 -18.85 -18.85
CA GLU A 646 -7.69 -20.19 -18.32
C GLU A 646 -6.94 -20.20 -16.99
N GLY A 647 -7.66 -20.45 -15.92
CA GLY A 647 -7.09 -20.65 -14.60
C GLY A 647 -6.51 -22.05 -14.49
N ARG A 648 -5.56 -22.22 -13.59
CA ARG A 648 -4.92 -23.50 -13.33
C ARG A 648 -5.86 -24.45 -12.62
N SER A 649 -5.61 -25.72 -12.71
CA SER A 649 -6.47 -26.77 -12.16
C SER A 649 -7.88 -26.85 -12.78
N GLY A 650 -8.04 -26.40 -14.05
CA GLY A 650 -9.32 -26.45 -14.76
C GLY A 650 -10.33 -25.38 -14.34
N GLY A 651 -9.90 -24.31 -13.66
CA GLY A 651 -10.70 -23.13 -13.34
C GLY A 651 -10.63 -22.05 -14.42
N ARG A 652 -11.48 -21.03 -14.30
CA ARG A 652 -11.49 -19.83 -15.14
C ARG A 652 -11.28 -18.58 -14.30
N ILE A 653 -10.50 -17.65 -14.84
CA ILE A 653 -10.33 -16.30 -14.27
C ILE A 653 -11.18 -15.35 -15.09
N ILE A 654 -12.13 -14.69 -14.45
CA ILE A 654 -13.00 -13.69 -15.06
C ILE A 654 -12.54 -12.32 -14.57
N LYS A 655 -12.17 -11.45 -15.51
CA LYS A 655 -11.82 -10.03 -15.23
C LYS A 655 -12.97 -9.16 -15.66
N ALA A 656 -13.43 -8.28 -14.78
CA ALA A 656 -14.57 -7.41 -15.05
C ALA A 656 -14.42 -6.05 -14.37
N MET A 657 -14.98 -5.01 -15.00
CA MET A 657 -15.21 -3.71 -14.38
C MET A 657 -16.65 -3.66 -13.85
N VAL A 658 -16.81 -3.39 -12.57
CA VAL A 658 -18.11 -3.44 -11.89
C VAL A 658 -18.35 -2.17 -11.07
N PRO A 659 -19.57 -1.61 -11.08
CA PRO A 659 -19.89 -0.47 -10.22
C PRO A 659 -20.03 -0.93 -8.76
N LEU A 660 -19.35 -0.25 -7.84
CA LEU A 660 -19.37 -0.60 -6.41
C LEU A 660 -20.79 -0.66 -5.83
N ALA A 661 -21.69 0.21 -6.30
CA ALA A 661 -23.07 0.26 -5.84
C ALA A 661 -23.84 -1.08 -5.99
N GLU A 662 -23.46 -1.90 -6.97
CA GLU A 662 -24.08 -3.20 -7.25
C GLU A 662 -23.35 -4.37 -6.55
N MET A 663 -22.22 -4.10 -5.89
CA MET A 663 -21.36 -5.15 -5.38
C MET A 663 -21.54 -5.47 -3.89
N PHE A 664 -22.38 -4.72 -3.19
CA PHE A 664 -22.69 -5.04 -1.79
C PHE A 664 -23.26 -6.46 -1.66
N GLY A 665 -22.69 -7.25 -0.77
CA GLY A 665 -23.07 -8.64 -0.57
C GLY A 665 -22.64 -9.61 -1.69
N TYR A 666 -21.83 -9.18 -2.65
CA TYR A 666 -21.39 -10.00 -3.79
C TYR A 666 -20.67 -11.28 -3.36
N VAL A 667 -19.79 -11.22 -2.37
CA VAL A 667 -19.03 -12.38 -1.85
C VAL A 667 -19.97 -13.50 -1.40
N THR A 668 -21.08 -13.16 -0.73
CA THR A 668 -22.10 -14.10 -0.31
C THR A 668 -22.85 -14.71 -1.50
N ALA A 669 -23.21 -13.88 -2.47
CA ALA A 669 -23.84 -14.34 -3.71
C ALA A 669 -22.92 -15.27 -4.49
N LEU A 670 -21.65 -14.92 -4.66
CA LEU A 670 -20.65 -15.72 -5.34
C LEU A 670 -20.46 -17.11 -4.67
N ARG A 671 -20.37 -17.12 -3.33
CA ARG A 671 -20.30 -18.39 -2.57
C ARG A 671 -21.52 -19.27 -2.78
N THR A 672 -22.71 -18.67 -2.85
CA THR A 672 -23.96 -19.41 -3.10
C THR A 672 -23.96 -20.01 -4.51
N ILE A 673 -23.63 -19.20 -5.54
CA ILE A 673 -23.59 -19.64 -6.94
C ILE A 673 -22.57 -20.77 -7.16
N THR A 674 -21.43 -20.69 -6.51
CA THR A 674 -20.30 -21.61 -6.74
C THR A 674 -20.13 -22.68 -5.65
N SER A 675 -21.05 -22.78 -4.70
CA SER A 675 -20.95 -23.67 -3.54
C SER A 675 -19.64 -23.47 -2.75
N GLY A 676 -19.20 -22.21 -2.63
CA GLY A 676 -17.98 -21.82 -1.93
C GLY A 676 -16.66 -22.08 -2.68
N ARG A 677 -16.72 -22.53 -3.94
CA ARG A 677 -15.53 -22.91 -4.72
C ARG A 677 -14.87 -21.78 -5.49
N ALA A 678 -15.53 -20.62 -5.63
CA ALA A 678 -14.94 -19.44 -6.24
C ALA A 678 -14.37 -18.48 -5.21
N THR A 679 -13.33 -17.76 -5.62
CA THR A 679 -12.75 -16.65 -4.89
C THR A 679 -12.83 -15.38 -5.73
N SER A 680 -12.90 -14.22 -5.09
CA SER A 680 -12.90 -12.94 -5.79
C SER A 680 -12.00 -11.95 -5.08
N SER A 681 -11.37 -11.07 -5.88
CA SER A 681 -10.72 -9.86 -5.41
C SER A 681 -11.30 -8.67 -6.13
N MET A 682 -11.45 -7.55 -5.43
CA MET A 682 -12.05 -6.33 -5.98
C MET A 682 -11.27 -5.13 -5.45
N GLU A 683 -10.79 -4.29 -6.36
CA GLU A 683 -10.07 -3.06 -6.02
C GLU A 683 -10.64 -1.87 -6.78
N TYR A 684 -10.50 -0.67 -6.20
CA TYR A 684 -10.92 0.56 -6.86
C TYR A 684 -10.04 0.85 -8.08
N ASP A 685 -10.67 1.19 -9.21
CA ASP A 685 -9.99 1.57 -10.44
C ASP A 685 -10.18 3.06 -10.76
N HIS A 686 -11.41 3.48 -11.04
CA HIS A 686 -11.74 4.86 -11.41
C HIS A 686 -13.21 5.21 -11.11
N HIS A 687 -13.57 6.49 -11.30
CA HIS A 687 -14.97 6.92 -11.35
C HIS A 687 -15.44 7.04 -12.80
N ALA A 688 -16.64 6.57 -13.08
CA ALA A 688 -17.27 6.65 -14.40
C ALA A 688 -18.67 7.30 -14.33
N PRO A 689 -19.14 7.96 -15.41
CA PRO A 689 -20.45 8.60 -15.42
C PRO A 689 -21.58 7.57 -15.29
N LEU A 690 -22.57 7.87 -14.45
CA LEU A 690 -23.81 7.09 -14.40
C LEU A 690 -24.69 7.39 -15.62
N SER A 691 -25.51 6.40 -16.03
CA SER A 691 -26.59 6.64 -16.95
C SER A 691 -27.60 7.63 -16.34
N SER A 692 -28.24 8.45 -17.18
CA SER A 692 -29.16 9.48 -16.72
C SER A 692 -30.35 8.93 -15.92
N SER A 693 -30.80 7.72 -16.22
CA SER A 693 -31.87 7.04 -15.47
C SER A 693 -31.47 6.68 -14.04
N ILE A 694 -30.28 6.10 -13.88
CA ILE A 694 -29.75 5.70 -12.58
C ILE A 694 -29.36 6.94 -11.76
N ALA A 695 -28.71 7.93 -12.38
CA ALA A 695 -28.38 9.18 -11.74
C ALA A 695 -29.62 9.89 -11.16
N LYS A 696 -30.75 9.87 -11.90
CA LYS A 696 -32.04 10.42 -11.42
C LYS A 696 -32.52 9.70 -10.17
N THR A 697 -32.51 8.37 -10.16
CA THR A 697 -32.90 7.56 -8.99
C THR A 697 -32.03 7.87 -7.77
N VAL A 698 -30.74 7.91 -7.96
CA VAL A 698 -29.79 8.25 -6.88
C VAL A 698 -30.03 9.64 -6.31
N LEU A 699 -30.24 10.63 -7.18
CA LEU A 699 -30.51 12.01 -6.76
C LEU A 699 -31.90 12.16 -6.10
N GLU A 700 -32.92 11.40 -6.52
CA GLU A 700 -34.23 11.36 -5.86
C GLU A 700 -34.13 10.72 -4.45
N GLU A 701 -33.39 9.67 -4.29
CA GLU A 701 -33.11 9.06 -2.96
C GLU A 701 -32.42 10.04 -2.00
N ILE A 702 -31.51 10.84 -2.51
CA ILE A 702 -30.81 11.88 -1.71
C ILE A 702 -31.79 12.97 -1.29
N LYS A 703 -32.61 13.48 -2.25
CA LYS A 703 -33.63 14.50 -1.95
C LYS A 703 -34.67 13.99 -0.97
N GLY A 704 -35.14 12.76 -1.12
CA GLY A 704 -36.08 12.14 -0.20
C GLY A 704 -35.53 11.94 1.23
N ARG A 705 -34.23 11.89 1.41
CA ARG A 705 -33.58 11.88 2.76
C ARG A 705 -33.56 13.28 3.37
N VAL A 706 -33.34 14.30 2.57
CA VAL A 706 -33.35 15.71 3.03
C VAL A 706 -34.77 16.16 3.44
N ASP A 707 -35.80 15.63 2.76
CA ASP A 707 -37.22 15.96 3.06
C ASP A 707 -37.80 15.18 4.29
N LEU A 708 -37.04 14.20 4.83
CA LEU A 708 -37.43 13.38 5.99
C LEU A 708 -36.75 13.81 7.28
N VAL A 709 -35.89 14.84 7.28
CA VAL A 709 -35.29 15.52 8.41
C VAL A 709 -35.84 16.96 8.45
#